data_8d9f11c785e626ce9e1d1f1fc7c1962c
#
_entry.id   8d9f11c785e626ce9e1d1f1fc7c1962c
#
_cell.length_a   1.000
_cell.length_b   1.000
_cell.length_c   1.000
_cell.angle_alpha   90.00
_cell.angle_beta   90.00
_cell.angle_gamma   90.00
#
_symmetry.space_group_name_H-M   'P 1'
#
loop_
_entity.id
_entity.type
_entity.pdbx_description
1 polymer ?
#
loop_
_entity_poly.entity_id
_entity_poly.type
_entity_poly.pdbx_seq_one_letter_code
_entity_poly.pdbx_strand_id
1 'polypeptide(L)'
;MPRLFRRFSKKKSSDIQILSHTKTNSPGKSKNRQRSDLDLSEDKLEVFKEDKCPCCGTLLQFPSNVKRLKCAICQVTTAVFMKVNTEGSATVDSNDAISLFGLQEIVDKCYAKRVKIKVSTKEELCAIFDPVAMYLNKGFHSMDILNNSFKTSCKKQLVDYYELMKFYELVMDLPTRNPFYRMLCASNDLLKKPSCPGGDFRWILIIWANPSIKGSIVGQKKNGYDAPKILAVAYELTKRCIGYLANIEPQAQYESLMGHLKYITLNEFQSQIELLNIYITFQFSRILYRDLKVSVHQHKKTLADSYPLAQPSPTGSELLSNDEKKDPLELKNGKSTAVSDFKFKPYEYELDWHIRCASKLMQTMNRANDKRYTINKNTNLSIVEFYNIMLDFIDYRQDFENWRSDNKKSTKETPVTLADFPGMPMRRFTLCSYPFLLSLGVKISIMEHEVRRIMEYEAENAFLTSLDKGKAVSVYFKIRVRRSNITNDSLRSIENHQRDLKKSLRVEFVDEPGVDAGGLRKEWFLLLTKSLFNPMNGLFSYVEESRLSWFAISPIKNDLRDGFPHHSQLYYLFGIVIGLAIFNSTILDLEFPRAFYKKLCGDLLNFDDYMQLYPETGQNLIKMLDYDGEDFTDVFALTFEATYKDTNKELLGHKPNVVSVELCRNGRYRRVTQKNKYEFVRLWQDFFMNKSVEAQFAKFSSGFRQVFVLCDSIKLFNHEELARLVCGSEEKNCFEFQMLRSVTRYVGGFSDKSRVVVWFWEIVEGWDFRLQRRLLQFATGSDRVPPGGMSTLTFKISRLGSKDSNKLPLAHTCFNEVCLWEYSSKEKLEQKLWWAVTQSEGYGFK
;
A
#
# COMPACT_ATOMS: atom_id res chain seq x y z
N MET A 1 24.48 -9.59 -10.52
CA MET A 1 24.50 -8.44 -9.63
C MET A 1 25.82 -8.13 -8.90
N PRO A 2 26.79 -9.05 -8.61
CA PRO A 2 28.01 -8.69 -7.87
C PRO A 2 29.04 -7.83 -8.60
N ARG A 3 29.02 -7.79 -9.94
CA ARG A 3 30.07 -7.07 -10.73
C ARG A 3 29.84 -5.58 -10.92
N LEU A 4 28.63 -5.05 -10.77
CA LEU A 4 28.33 -3.62 -10.90
C LEU A 4 28.77 -2.80 -9.69
N PHE A 5 28.84 -3.40 -8.50
CA PHE A 5 29.16 -2.70 -7.26
C PHE A 5 30.66 -2.39 -7.06
N ARG A 6 31.58 -3.07 -7.75
CA ARG A 6 33.04 -2.88 -7.54
C ARG A 6 33.62 -1.59 -8.17
N ARG A 7 32.93 -0.90 -9.08
CA ARG A 7 33.47 0.28 -9.79
C ARG A 7 33.03 1.64 -9.25
N PHE A 8 32.05 1.73 -8.36
CA PHE A 8 31.57 3.01 -7.85
C PHE A 8 32.26 3.53 -6.60
N SER A 9 33.21 2.78 -6.00
CA SER A 9 33.79 3.10 -4.70
C SER A 9 35.15 3.83 -4.74
N LYS A 10 35.61 4.30 -5.92
CA LYS A 10 36.86 5.07 -6.03
C LYS A 10 36.61 6.50 -6.49
N LYS A 11 36.01 7.32 -5.64
CA LYS A 11 36.27 8.77 -5.59
C LYS A 11 36.39 9.15 -4.13
N LYS A 12 37.57 9.70 -3.81
CA LYS A 12 37.99 10.14 -2.48
C LYS A 12 36.94 11.08 -1.86
N SER A 13 36.59 10.80 -0.63
CA SER A 13 35.95 11.74 0.30
C SER A 13 36.99 12.82 0.63
N SER A 14 36.82 14.02 0.11
CA SER A 14 37.42 15.22 0.65
C SER A 14 36.36 15.91 1.49
N ASP A 15 36.64 15.95 2.74
CA ASP A 15 36.20 16.88 3.80
C ASP A 15 34.91 17.65 3.59
N ILE A 16 33.85 17.19 4.23
CA ILE A 16 32.68 17.98 4.55
C ILE A 16 32.67 18.19 6.05
N GLN A 17 33.14 19.33 6.49
CA GLN A 17 32.90 19.81 7.84
C GLN A 17 31.42 20.16 7.98
N ILE A 18 30.72 19.35 8.75
CA ILE A 18 29.36 19.65 9.22
C ILE A 18 29.54 20.47 10.49
N LEU A 19 29.26 21.76 10.42
CA LEU A 19 29.13 22.63 11.58
C LEU A 19 27.81 22.30 12.28
N SER A 20 27.88 21.44 13.26
CA SER A 20 26.79 21.23 14.24
C SER A 20 27.00 22.19 15.41
N HIS A 21 26.23 23.26 15.49
CA HIS A 21 26.15 24.08 16.71
C HIS A 21 25.20 23.44 17.70
N THR A 22 25.72 22.64 18.60
CA THR A 22 25.07 22.34 19.88
C THR A 22 25.63 23.30 20.93
N LYS A 23 24.82 24.26 21.38
CA LYS A 23 25.11 25.05 22.59
C LYS A 23 24.73 24.21 23.81
N THR A 24 25.70 23.74 24.53
CA THR A 24 25.53 23.33 25.95
C THR A 24 25.90 24.51 26.83
N ASN A 25 24.98 24.99 27.63
CA ASN A 25 25.19 25.96 28.69
C ASN A 25 25.75 25.23 29.90
N SER A 26 26.87 25.74 30.46
CA SER A 26 27.15 25.63 31.89
C SER A 26 27.89 26.90 32.38
N PRO A 27 27.66 27.35 33.60
CA PRO A 27 28.02 28.69 34.05
C PRO A 27 29.36 28.74 34.79
N GLY A 28 30.11 29.79 34.58
CA GLY A 28 31.32 29.99 35.36
C GLY A 28 32.14 31.24 35.15
N LYS A 29 31.90 32.24 35.97
CA LYS A 29 32.78 33.26 36.54
C LYS A 29 33.30 34.43 35.68
N SER A 30 32.81 35.58 36.09
CA SER A 30 33.29 36.94 35.88
C SER A 30 34.82 37.16 35.97
N LYS A 31 35.34 37.94 35.04
CA LYS A 31 36.38 38.96 35.34
C LYS A 31 36.26 40.15 34.40
N ASN A 32 36.08 41.32 35.03
CA ASN A 32 36.17 42.64 34.43
C ASN A 32 37.45 42.83 33.64
N ARG A 33 37.37 43.46 32.44
CA ARG A 33 38.34 44.42 31.93
C ARG A 33 37.70 45.43 31.01
N GLN A 34 38.17 46.60 31.11
CA GLN A 34 37.72 47.93 30.68
C GLN A 34 37.60 48.12 29.19
N ARG A 35 36.68 49.05 28.87
CA ARG A 35 36.39 49.75 27.63
C ARG A 35 37.62 50.20 26.84
N SER A 36 37.57 50.06 25.54
CA SER A 36 38.04 51.08 24.59
C SER A 36 37.06 51.09 23.44
N ASP A 37 36.51 52.29 23.18
CA ASP A 37 35.62 52.61 22.08
C ASP A 37 36.33 52.37 20.75
N LEU A 38 35.69 51.58 19.85
CA LEU A 38 36.00 51.53 18.43
C LEU A 38 34.72 51.26 17.65
N ASP A 39 34.40 52.18 16.78
CA ASP A 39 33.43 52.25 15.72
C ASP A 39 32.48 51.11 15.49
N LEU A 40 31.20 51.36 15.79
CA LEU A 40 30.07 50.58 15.30
C LEU A 40 29.83 50.86 13.81
N SER A 41 30.48 50.08 12.96
CA SER A 41 29.96 49.92 11.60
C SER A 41 28.68 49.08 11.71
N GLU A 42 27.59 49.59 11.18
CA GLU A 42 26.30 48.93 11.05
C GLU A 42 26.47 47.54 10.41
N ASP A 43 26.53 46.48 11.22
CA ASP A 43 26.34 45.10 10.76
C ASP A 43 24.94 45.02 10.17
N LYS A 44 24.88 45.05 8.84
CA LYS A 44 23.68 44.69 8.10
C LYS A 44 23.33 43.30 8.50
N LEU A 45 22.27 43.11 9.30
CA LEU A 45 21.65 41.83 9.57
C LEU A 45 21.36 41.15 8.23
N GLU A 46 22.13 40.14 7.88
CA GLU A 46 21.87 39.32 6.69
C GLU A 46 20.52 38.66 6.85
N VAL A 47 19.55 39.06 6.02
CA VAL A 47 18.22 38.45 6.00
C VAL A 47 18.33 37.13 5.26
N PHE A 48 18.18 36.03 5.98
CA PHE A 48 18.11 34.70 5.40
C PHE A 48 16.69 34.37 4.92
N LYS A 49 16.59 33.67 3.80
CA LYS A 49 15.36 33.16 3.22
C LYS A 49 15.40 31.63 3.20
N GLU A 50 14.24 31.02 3.26
CA GLU A 50 14.07 29.57 3.19
C GLU A 50 13.26 29.19 1.96
N ASP A 51 13.68 28.15 1.23
CA ASP A 51 12.93 27.57 0.12
C ASP A 51 13.24 26.08 -0.02
N LYS A 52 12.35 25.33 -0.69
CA LYS A 52 12.51 23.90 -0.90
C LYS A 52 13.24 23.62 -2.21
N CYS A 53 14.20 22.71 -2.17
CA CYS A 53 14.81 22.20 -3.38
C CYS A 53 13.76 21.54 -4.30
N PRO A 54 13.58 21.96 -5.55
CA PRO A 54 12.56 21.41 -6.44
C PRO A 54 12.79 19.93 -6.81
N CYS A 55 14.01 19.42 -6.65
CA CYS A 55 14.34 18.04 -6.93
C CYS A 55 14.16 17.13 -5.71
N CYS A 56 14.86 17.39 -4.59
CA CYS A 56 14.86 16.49 -3.44
C CYS A 56 13.89 16.92 -2.31
N GLY A 57 13.27 18.10 -2.42
CA GLY A 57 12.36 18.65 -1.43
C GLY A 57 13.02 19.05 -0.11
N THR A 58 14.35 19.09 -0.04
CA THR A 58 15.08 19.55 1.16
C THR A 58 14.91 21.04 1.35
N LEU A 59 14.61 21.47 2.57
CA LEU A 59 14.56 22.89 2.94
C LEU A 59 15.98 23.46 2.90
N LEU A 60 16.15 24.56 2.17
CA LEU A 60 17.42 25.25 1.98
C LEU A 60 17.30 26.65 2.59
N GLN A 61 18.27 27.01 3.44
CA GLN A 61 18.39 28.34 4.03
C GLN A 61 19.57 29.06 3.39
N PHE A 62 19.36 30.29 2.89
CA PHE A 62 20.34 31.03 2.16
C PHE A 62 20.13 32.53 2.30
N PRO A 63 21.20 33.38 2.08
CA PRO A 63 21.08 34.80 2.11
C PRO A 63 20.14 35.35 1.03
N SER A 64 19.41 36.43 1.33
CA SER A 64 18.36 36.98 0.45
C SER A 64 18.86 37.54 -0.90
N ASN A 65 20.16 37.76 -1.04
CA ASN A 65 20.83 38.29 -2.24
C ASN A 65 21.27 37.23 -3.25
N VAL A 66 21.10 35.92 -2.91
CA VAL A 66 21.54 34.81 -3.76
C VAL A 66 20.55 34.58 -4.90
N LYS A 67 21.05 34.63 -6.15
CA LYS A 67 20.24 34.41 -7.37
C LYS A 67 20.17 32.94 -7.80
N ARG A 68 21.19 32.14 -7.50
CA ARG A 68 21.25 30.70 -7.80
C ARG A 68 21.84 29.94 -6.62
N LEU A 69 21.22 28.78 -6.30
CA LEU A 69 21.62 27.96 -5.18
C LEU A 69 21.86 26.52 -5.65
N LYS A 70 22.97 25.93 -5.22
CA LYS A 70 23.25 24.51 -5.45
C LYS A 70 22.88 23.72 -4.20
N CYS A 71 21.93 22.80 -4.34
CA CYS A 71 21.53 21.94 -3.24
C CYS A 71 22.67 21.01 -2.80
N ALA A 72 23.02 21.04 -1.52
CA ALA A 72 24.06 20.17 -0.96
C ALA A 72 23.71 18.68 -1.05
N ILE A 73 22.44 18.35 -1.01
CA ILE A 73 21.96 16.95 -0.97
C ILE A 73 21.92 16.33 -2.38
N CYS A 74 21.17 16.92 -3.33
CA CYS A 74 20.99 16.33 -4.67
C CYS A 74 21.89 16.92 -5.74
N GLN A 75 22.69 17.95 -5.41
CA GLN A 75 23.63 18.68 -6.29
C GLN A 75 22.97 19.40 -7.48
N VAL A 76 21.65 19.59 -7.45
CA VAL A 76 20.91 20.38 -8.44
C VAL A 76 21.11 21.86 -8.14
N THR A 77 21.36 22.67 -9.20
CA THR A 77 21.47 24.14 -9.11
C THR A 77 20.15 24.74 -9.56
N THR A 78 19.46 25.44 -8.67
CA THR A 78 18.17 26.09 -8.95
C THR A 78 18.30 27.58 -8.90
N ALA A 79 17.51 28.33 -9.70
CA ALA A 79 17.32 29.76 -9.56
C ALA A 79 16.42 30.05 -8.37
N VAL A 80 16.82 30.99 -7.52
CA VAL A 80 16.08 31.41 -6.33
C VAL A 80 15.31 32.66 -6.70
N PHE A 81 13.97 32.61 -6.52
CA PHE A 81 13.09 33.77 -6.72
C PHE A 81 13.21 34.50 -8.08
N MET A 82 12.65 33.94 -9.13
CA MET A 82 12.00 34.73 -10.14
C MET A 82 10.50 34.48 -10.06
N LYS A 83 9.78 35.31 -9.29
CA LYS A 83 8.42 35.66 -9.72
C LYS A 83 8.65 36.33 -11.08
N VAL A 84 8.32 35.61 -12.14
CA VAL A 84 8.43 36.09 -13.49
C VAL A 84 7.50 37.30 -13.63
N ASN A 85 8.05 38.49 -13.60
CA ASN A 85 7.49 39.58 -14.37
C ASN A 85 7.78 39.20 -15.84
N THR A 86 6.74 38.85 -16.55
CA THR A 86 6.71 38.48 -17.96
C THR A 86 6.96 39.75 -18.81
N GLU A 87 8.12 40.30 -18.74
CA GLU A 87 8.60 41.32 -19.71
C GLU A 87 10.10 41.14 -19.91
N GLY A 88 10.46 40.57 -21.06
CA GLY A 88 11.84 40.57 -21.56
C GLY A 88 12.59 39.24 -21.54
N SER A 89 12.03 38.14 -22.09
CA SER A 89 12.87 37.03 -22.57
C SER A 89 13.12 37.19 -24.06
N ALA A 90 14.41 37.12 -24.44
CA ALA A 90 14.79 37.00 -25.83
C ALA A 90 13.98 35.94 -26.53
N THR A 91 13.28 36.28 -27.61
CA THR A 91 12.50 35.41 -28.44
C THR A 91 13.41 34.31 -29.02
N VAL A 92 13.44 33.14 -28.36
CA VAL A 92 13.78 31.88 -29.03
C VAL A 92 12.61 31.62 -29.96
N ASP A 93 12.90 31.42 -31.24
CA ASP A 93 11.87 31.13 -32.25
C ASP A 93 10.91 30.10 -31.70
N SER A 94 9.63 30.48 -31.58
CA SER A 94 8.58 29.74 -30.88
C SER A 94 8.20 28.42 -31.57
N ASN A 95 8.94 27.95 -32.57
CA ASN A 95 8.63 26.79 -33.40
C ASN A 95 9.67 25.65 -33.33
N ASP A 96 10.77 25.77 -32.60
CA ASP A 96 11.76 24.70 -32.51
C ASP A 96 11.18 23.51 -31.68
N ALA A 97 10.97 22.40 -32.33
CA ALA A 97 10.55 21.13 -31.72
C ALA A 97 11.31 19.95 -32.32
N ILE A 98 11.55 18.91 -31.52
CA ILE A 98 12.01 17.62 -32.05
C ILE A 98 10.81 16.71 -32.32
N SER A 99 10.87 15.93 -33.42
CA SER A 99 9.83 15.02 -33.85
C SER A 99 10.40 13.74 -34.42
N LEU A 100 9.60 12.68 -34.50
CA LEU A 100 9.97 11.43 -35.15
C LEU A 100 10.32 11.67 -36.62
N PHE A 101 9.51 12.47 -37.35
CA PHE A 101 9.74 12.78 -38.75
C PHE A 101 11.07 13.47 -38.98
N GLY A 102 11.40 14.52 -38.18
CA GLY A 102 12.68 15.24 -38.30
C GLY A 102 13.89 14.36 -37.97
N LEU A 103 13.74 13.43 -37.00
CA LEU A 103 14.78 12.46 -36.70
C LEU A 103 14.98 11.46 -37.86
N GLN A 104 13.90 10.92 -38.43
CA GLN A 104 13.93 9.96 -39.52
C GLN A 104 14.64 10.53 -40.74
N GLU A 105 14.30 11.78 -41.13
CA GLU A 105 14.96 12.47 -42.25
C GLU A 105 16.48 12.58 -42.07
N ILE A 106 16.96 12.88 -40.86
CA ILE A 106 18.40 12.99 -40.58
C ILE A 106 19.04 11.59 -40.62
N VAL A 107 18.38 10.58 -40.06
CA VAL A 107 18.85 9.20 -40.02
C VAL A 107 18.96 8.66 -41.44
N ASP A 108 17.97 8.88 -42.29
CA ASP A 108 17.99 8.43 -43.71
C ASP A 108 19.16 9.06 -44.51
N LYS A 109 19.44 10.35 -44.30
CA LYS A 109 20.61 11.02 -44.87
C LYS A 109 21.91 10.39 -44.39
N CYS A 110 22.00 10.02 -43.10
CA CYS A 110 23.18 9.32 -42.58
C CYS A 110 23.36 7.94 -43.16
N TYR A 111 22.28 7.16 -43.33
CA TYR A 111 22.35 5.85 -44.00
C TYR A 111 22.73 5.97 -45.47
N ALA A 112 22.19 6.94 -46.21
CA ALA A 112 22.57 7.20 -47.59
C ALA A 112 24.06 7.56 -47.72
N LYS A 113 24.60 8.31 -46.74
CA LYS A 113 26.06 8.62 -46.70
C LYS A 113 26.88 7.38 -46.37
N ARG A 114 26.42 6.52 -45.46
CA ARG A 114 27.07 5.27 -45.08
C ARG A 114 27.22 4.31 -46.25
N VAL A 115 26.22 4.22 -47.15
CA VAL A 115 26.26 3.37 -48.35
C VAL A 115 27.31 3.85 -49.33
N LYS A 116 27.52 5.17 -49.43
CA LYS A 116 28.53 5.78 -50.36
C LYS A 116 29.97 5.63 -49.87
N ILE A 117 30.18 5.53 -48.57
CA ILE A 117 31.49 5.47 -47.93
C ILE A 117 31.69 4.07 -47.36
N LYS A 118 32.73 3.33 -47.78
CA LYS A 118 33.11 2.06 -47.14
C LYS A 118 33.65 2.36 -45.73
N VAL A 119 32.80 2.20 -44.71
CA VAL A 119 33.14 2.43 -43.32
C VAL A 119 33.98 1.29 -42.77
N SER A 120 35.19 1.58 -42.31
CA SER A 120 36.14 0.59 -41.78
C SER A 120 36.36 0.68 -40.29
N THR A 121 36.10 1.88 -39.69
CA THR A 121 36.37 2.13 -38.27
C THR A 121 35.12 2.59 -37.50
N LYS A 122 35.17 2.44 -36.18
CA LYS A 122 34.09 2.89 -35.26
C LYS A 122 34.00 4.43 -35.21
N GLU A 123 35.14 5.08 -35.37
CA GLU A 123 35.24 6.55 -35.38
C GLU A 123 34.56 7.16 -36.63
N GLU A 124 34.79 6.56 -37.81
CA GLU A 124 34.11 6.96 -39.04
C GLU A 124 32.58 6.77 -38.95
N LEU A 125 32.14 5.65 -38.37
CA LEU A 125 30.74 5.40 -38.14
C LEU A 125 30.13 6.46 -37.23
N CYS A 126 30.83 6.83 -36.15
CA CYS A 126 30.38 7.91 -35.23
C CYS A 126 30.31 9.27 -35.95
N ALA A 127 31.26 9.57 -36.84
CA ALA A 127 31.28 10.82 -37.60
C ALA A 127 30.10 10.91 -38.61
N ILE A 128 29.71 9.81 -39.22
CA ILE A 128 28.54 9.75 -40.13
C ILE A 128 27.25 10.08 -39.40
N PHE A 129 27.08 9.57 -38.18
CA PHE A 129 25.89 9.76 -37.37
C PHE A 129 26.00 10.95 -36.40
N ASP A 130 27.05 11.80 -36.50
CA ASP A 130 27.17 13.00 -35.68
C ASP A 130 26.01 14.03 -35.87
N PRO A 131 25.45 14.22 -37.10
CA PRO A 131 24.26 15.06 -37.27
C PRO A 131 23.07 14.64 -36.41
N VAL A 132 22.84 13.33 -36.25
CA VAL A 132 21.81 12.79 -35.34
C VAL A 132 22.14 13.14 -33.89
N ALA A 133 23.41 12.95 -33.50
CA ALA A 133 23.84 13.28 -32.14
C ALA A 133 23.70 14.79 -31.83
N MET A 134 23.94 15.66 -32.80
CA MET A 134 23.75 17.12 -32.66
C MET A 134 22.28 17.51 -32.54
N TYR A 135 21.38 16.88 -33.35
CA TYR A 135 19.95 17.11 -33.29
C TYR A 135 19.39 16.72 -31.91
N LEU A 136 19.72 15.52 -31.42
CA LEU A 136 19.33 15.03 -30.11
C LEU A 136 19.89 15.90 -28.98
N ASN A 137 21.17 16.30 -29.08
CA ASN A 137 21.79 17.14 -28.06
C ASN A 137 21.11 18.52 -27.97
N LYS A 138 20.78 19.17 -29.11
CA LYS A 138 20.05 20.42 -29.13
C LYS A 138 18.68 20.30 -28.46
N GLY A 139 17.92 19.28 -28.85
CA GLY A 139 16.57 19.05 -28.32
C GLY A 139 16.56 18.78 -26.82
N PHE A 140 17.37 17.83 -26.35
CA PHE A 140 17.39 17.39 -24.95
C PHE A 140 18.17 18.32 -23.99
N HIS A 141 18.77 19.41 -24.49
CA HIS A 141 19.41 20.43 -23.66
C HIS A 141 18.49 21.61 -23.36
N SER A 142 17.33 21.72 -24.01
CA SER A 142 16.37 22.81 -23.86
C SER A 142 15.02 22.34 -23.38
N MET A 143 14.53 22.93 -22.27
CA MET A 143 13.17 22.69 -21.74
C MET A 143 12.09 23.13 -22.74
N ASP A 144 12.29 24.26 -23.39
CA ASP A 144 11.30 24.85 -24.30
C ASP A 144 11.11 23.97 -25.55
N ILE A 145 12.21 23.47 -26.12
CA ILE A 145 12.16 22.55 -27.26
C ILE A 145 11.41 21.28 -26.85
N LEU A 146 11.74 20.67 -25.71
CA LEU A 146 11.05 19.47 -25.25
C LEU A 146 9.57 19.72 -24.95
N ASN A 147 9.21 20.86 -24.33
CA ASN A 147 7.82 21.21 -24.07
C ASN A 147 7.02 21.48 -25.36
N ASN A 148 7.68 21.82 -26.45
CA ASN A 148 7.07 21.99 -27.78
C ASN A 148 6.97 20.67 -28.56
N SER A 149 7.71 19.63 -28.16
CA SER A 149 7.81 18.33 -28.84
C SER A 149 6.73 17.37 -28.38
N PHE A 150 6.40 16.38 -29.21
CA PHE A 150 5.49 15.26 -28.92
C PHE A 150 4.13 15.70 -28.32
N LYS A 151 3.57 16.79 -28.83
CA LYS A 151 2.25 17.29 -28.41
C LYS A 151 1.17 16.40 -28.99
N THR A 152 0.24 15.95 -28.14
CA THR A 152 -0.91 15.18 -28.56
C THR A 152 -2.08 16.11 -28.97
N SER A 153 -2.89 15.68 -29.92
CA SER A 153 -4.18 16.32 -30.27
C SER A 153 -5.25 16.07 -29.19
N CYS A 154 -5.06 15.05 -28.34
CA CYS A 154 -5.96 14.75 -27.25
C CYS A 154 -5.72 15.69 -26.05
N LYS A 155 -6.71 16.55 -25.74
CA LYS A 155 -6.63 17.50 -24.59
C LYS A 155 -6.43 16.84 -23.23
N LYS A 156 -6.57 15.51 -23.12
CA LYS A 156 -6.51 14.75 -21.87
C LYS A 156 -5.12 14.18 -21.57
N GLN A 157 -4.26 14.04 -22.59
CA GLN A 157 -2.88 13.56 -22.43
C GLN A 157 -1.92 14.72 -22.69
N LEU A 158 -0.78 14.75 -21.98
CA LEU A 158 0.22 15.80 -22.11
C LEU A 158 1.25 15.49 -23.20
N VAL A 159 1.54 14.20 -23.45
CA VAL A 159 2.59 13.72 -24.35
C VAL A 159 2.03 12.62 -25.24
N ASP A 160 2.39 12.65 -26.52
CA ASP A 160 2.14 11.54 -27.45
C ASP A 160 3.19 10.43 -27.22
N TYR A 161 2.83 9.45 -26.38
CA TYR A 161 3.71 8.34 -26.06
C TYR A 161 3.98 7.41 -27.24
N TYR A 162 3.05 7.30 -28.20
CA TYR A 162 3.25 6.45 -29.36
C TYR A 162 4.36 7.00 -30.26
N GLU A 163 4.30 8.29 -30.58
CA GLU A 163 5.36 8.96 -31.35
C GLU A 163 6.68 8.95 -30.58
N LEU A 164 6.63 9.24 -29.26
CA LEU A 164 7.82 9.30 -28.40
C LEU A 164 8.52 7.94 -28.31
N MET A 165 7.78 6.83 -28.15
CA MET A 165 8.39 5.50 -28.07
C MET A 165 9.03 5.09 -29.38
N LYS A 166 8.38 5.36 -30.53
CA LYS A 166 9.01 5.14 -31.85
C LYS A 166 10.26 5.98 -32.06
N PHE A 167 10.25 7.22 -31.56
CA PHE A 167 11.43 8.08 -31.59
C PHE A 167 12.59 7.44 -30.80
N TYR A 168 12.35 6.92 -29.60
CA TYR A 168 13.40 6.25 -28.82
C TYR A 168 13.85 4.94 -29.47
N GLU A 169 12.95 4.15 -30.03
CA GLU A 169 13.26 2.92 -30.78
C GLU A 169 14.21 3.23 -31.93
N LEU A 170 13.90 4.24 -32.75
CA LEU A 170 14.75 4.66 -33.86
C LEU A 170 16.16 5.07 -33.40
N VAL A 171 16.26 5.81 -32.28
CA VAL A 171 17.57 6.18 -31.70
C VAL A 171 18.32 4.96 -31.18
N MET A 172 17.62 3.97 -30.64
CA MET A 172 18.23 2.77 -30.10
C MET A 172 18.66 1.80 -31.19
N ASP A 173 18.04 1.81 -32.35
CA ASP A 173 18.36 0.95 -33.50
C ASP A 173 19.54 1.47 -34.34
N LEU A 174 20.08 2.64 -34.03
CA LEU A 174 21.23 3.20 -34.70
C LEU A 174 22.46 2.30 -34.55
N PRO A 175 23.31 2.21 -35.62
CA PRO A 175 24.49 1.32 -35.62
C PRO A 175 25.60 1.79 -34.67
N THR A 176 25.46 2.98 -34.09
CA THR A 176 26.39 3.55 -33.10
C THR A 176 25.65 4.07 -31.87
N ARG A 177 26.20 3.89 -30.66
CA ARG A 177 25.60 4.33 -29.40
C ARG A 177 25.91 5.78 -29.04
N ASN A 178 26.75 6.47 -29.84
CA ASN A 178 27.16 7.85 -29.53
C ASN A 178 25.98 8.84 -29.50
N PRO A 179 25.03 8.84 -30.48
CA PRO A 179 23.87 9.76 -30.42
C PRO A 179 23.02 9.56 -29.18
N PHE A 180 22.73 8.29 -28.83
CA PHE A 180 21.99 7.96 -27.62
C PHE A 180 22.70 8.44 -26.34
N TYR A 181 24.00 8.18 -26.20
CA TYR A 181 24.78 8.63 -25.05
C TYR A 181 24.82 10.15 -24.90
N ARG A 182 24.98 10.90 -26.01
CA ARG A 182 24.92 12.37 -25.99
C ARG A 182 23.55 12.88 -25.58
N MET A 183 22.46 12.25 -26.03
CA MET A 183 21.10 12.56 -25.62
C MET A 183 20.93 12.41 -24.10
N LEU A 184 21.40 11.30 -23.52
CA LEU A 184 21.34 11.06 -22.07
C LEU A 184 22.17 12.12 -21.30
N CYS A 185 23.35 12.49 -21.79
CA CYS A 185 24.18 13.53 -21.17
C CYS A 185 23.50 14.89 -21.20
N ALA A 186 22.91 15.30 -22.33
CA ALA A 186 22.15 16.53 -22.48
C ALA A 186 20.97 16.58 -21.50
N SER A 187 20.17 15.51 -21.44
CA SER A 187 19.08 15.36 -20.48
C SER A 187 19.56 15.50 -19.03
N ASN A 188 20.70 14.89 -18.70
CA ASN A 188 21.25 14.95 -17.34
C ASN A 188 21.74 16.36 -16.98
N ASP A 189 22.33 17.07 -17.93
CA ASP A 189 22.79 18.45 -17.70
C ASP A 189 21.60 19.42 -17.58
N LEU A 190 20.53 19.18 -18.34
CA LEU A 190 19.26 19.91 -18.19
C LEU A 190 18.65 19.69 -16.80
N LEU A 191 18.54 18.44 -16.34
CA LEU A 191 18.02 18.11 -15.01
C LEU A 191 18.90 18.63 -13.85
N LYS A 192 20.21 18.84 -14.06
CA LYS A 192 21.09 19.43 -13.05
C LYS A 192 20.90 20.94 -12.92
N LYS A 193 20.53 21.63 -14.00
CA LYS A 193 20.42 23.09 -14.07
C LYS A 193 19.18 23.52 -14.84
N PRO A 194 17.97 23.21 -14.34
CA PRO A 194 16.77 23.65 -15.02
C PRO A 194 16.68 25.17 -15.05
N SER A 195 16.35 25.74 -16.22
CA SER A 195 16.30 27.20 -16.43
C SER A 195 15.11 27.84 -15.71
N CYS A 196 14.01 27.14 -15.53
CA CYS A 196 12.84 27.62 -14.78
C CYS A 196 12.03 26.46 -14.21
N PRO A 197 11.87 26.32 -12.89
CA PRO A 197 11.09 25.24 -12.30
C PRO A 197 9.57 25.47 -12.32
N GLY A 198 9.09 26.64 -12.75
CA GLY A 198 7.68 27.07 -12.60
C GLY A 198 6.81 27.00 -13.85
N GLY A 199 7.26 26.34 -14.94
CA GLY A 199 6.53 26.28 -16.21
C GLY A 199 5.93 24.90 -16.52
N ASP A 200 5.71 24.63 -17.80
CA ASP A 200 5.26 23.34 -18.33
C ASP A 200 6.28 22.25 -17.99
N PHE A 201 5.83 21.12 -17.48
CA PHE A 201 6.69 20.01 -17.00
C PHE A 201 6.74 18.82 -17.97
N ARG A 202 6.21 18.93 -19.20
CA ARG A 202 6.23 17.85 -20.20
C ARG A 202 7.63 17.36 -20.50
N TRP A 203 8.61 18.26 -20.49
CA TRP A 203 10.02 17.90 -20.67
C TRP A 203 10.52 16.82 -19.71
N ILE A 204 10.02 16.79 -18.45
CA ILE A 204 10.37 15.75 -17.48
C ILE A 204 9.71 14.42 -17.87
N LEU A 205 8.45 14.44 -18.34
CA LEU A 205 7.73 13.25 -18.79
C LEU A 205 8.39 12.63 -20.01
N ILE A 206 8.86 13.44 -20.95
CA ILE A 206 9.60 12.98 -22.12
C ILE A 206 10.90 12.29 -21.70
N ILE A 207 11.70 12.91 -20.81
CA ILE A 207 12.92 12.29 -20.30
C ILE A 207 12.59 11.01 -19.50
N TRP A 208 11.55 11.02 -18.66
CA TRP A 208 11.10 9.89 -17.85
C TRP A 208 10.68 8.68 -18.68
N ALA A 209 10.11 8.89 -19.85
CA ALA A 209 9.71 7.83 -20.77
C ALA A 209 10.89 7.10 -21.47
N ASN A 210 12.13 7.53 -21.24
CA ASN A 210 13.30 6.92 -21.90
C ASN A 210 13.50 5.46 -21.44
N PRO A 211 13.55 4.48 -22.37
CA PRO A 211 13.67 3.05 -22.04
C PRO A 211 14.90 2.68 -21.20
N SER A 212 16.01 3.46 -21.30
CA SER A 212 17.23 3.23 -20.51
C SER A 212 17.03 3.46 -19.02
N ILE A 213 16.00 4.22 -18.61
CA ILE A 213 15.71 4.50 -17.20
C ILE A 213 15.37 3.19 -16.47
N LYS A 214 14.47 2.38 -17.01
CA LYS A 214 14.14 1.05 -16.47
C LYS A 214 15.36 0.12 -16.47
N GLY A 215 16.11 0.09 -17.58
CA GLY A 215 17.33 -0.70 -17.73
C GLY A 215 18.45 -0.35 -16.75
N SER A 216 18.53 0.90 -16.29
CA SER A 216 19.58 1.37 -15.36
C SER A 216 19.50 0.72 -13.97
N ILE A 217 18.31 0.26 -13.57
CA ILE A 217 18.06 -0.35 -12.26
C ILE A 217 18.01 -1.88 -12.37
N VAL A 218 17.33 -2.39 -13.40
CA VAL A 218 17.10 -3.83 -13.57
C VAL A 218 18.34 -4.56 -14.11
N GLY A 219 19.28 -3.85 -14.75
CA GLY A 219 20.51 -4.44 -15.28
C GLY A 219 20.26 -5.43 -16.44
N GLN A 220 19.23 -5.21 -17.25
CA GLN A 220 18.93 -6.09 -18.39
C GLN A 220 20.04 -6.04 -19.43
N LYS A 221 20.60 -7.22 -19.75
CA LYS A 221 21.54 -7.42 -20.87
C LYS A 221 20.75 -7.42 -22.17
N LYS A 222 20.51 -6.28 -22.78
CA LYS A 222 19.99 -6.19 -24.15
C LYS A 222 20.87 -5.25 -24.98
N ASN A 223 21.48 -5.82 -26.03
CA ASN A 223 22.05 -5.12 -27.19
C ASN A 223 23.06 -4.00 -26.93
N GLY A 224 23.94 -4.10 -25.90
CA GLY A 224 25.05 -3.17 -25.69
C GLY A 224 24.67 -1.85 -25.00
N TYR A 225 23.40 -1.68 -24.54
CA TYR A 225 22.96 -0.56 -23.71
C TYR A 225 23.30 -0.74 -22.22
N ASP A 226 23.86 -1.87 -21.85
CA ASP A 226 24.40 -2.20 -20.53
C ASP A 226 25.80 -1.66 -20.27
N ALA A 227 26.32 -0.81 -21.18
CA ALA A 227 27.61 -0.16 -20.99
C ALA A 227 27.61 0.64 -19.68
N PRO A 228 28.62 0.48 -18.80
CA PRO A 228 28.64 1.11 -17.49
C PRO A 228 28.46 2.63 -17.48
N LYS A 229 28.91 3.31 -18.55
CA LYS A 229 28.75 4.77 -18.71
C LYS A 229 27.29 5.15 -18.98
N ILE A 230 26.59 4.40 -19.83
CA ILE A 230 25.17 4.62 -20.17
C ILE A 230 24.31 4.37 -18.92
N LEU A 231 24.50 3.25 -18.23
CA LEU A 231 23.78 2.91 -17.03
C LEU A 231 23.99 3.93 -15.90
N ALA A 232 25.21 4.46 -15.77
CA ALA A 232 25.51 5.47 -14.76
C ALA A 232 24.74 6.79 -15.01
N VAL A 233 24.70 7.24 -16.27
CA VAL A 233 23.95 8.48 -16.63
C VAL A 233 22.46 8.23 -16.53
N ALA A 234 21.95 7.08 -17.00
CA ALA A 234 20.53 6.73 -16.90
C ALA A 234 20.05 6.66 -15.42
N TYR A 235 20.88 6.14 -14.50
CA TYR A 235 20.57 6.18 -13.06
C TYR A 235 20.50 7.60 -12.51
N GLU A 236 21.40 8.50 -12.95
CA GLU A 236 21.36 9.91 -12.57
C GLU A 236 20.07 10.61 -13.08
N LEU A 237 19.61 10.26 -14.31
CA LEU A 237 18.32 10.72 -14.84
C LEU A 237 17.16 10.21 -13.98
N THR A 238 17.12 8.90 -13.71
CA THR A 238 16.06 8.26 -12.92
C THR A 238 15.84 8.96 -11.58
N LYS A 239 16.90 9.14 -10.79
CA LYS A 239 16.78 9.75 -9.47
C LYS A 239 16.30 11.21 -9.52
N ARG A 240 16.72 12.00 -10.56
CA ARG A 240 16.28 13.38 -10.69
C ARG A 240 14.86 13.51 -11.21
N CYS A 241 14.47 12.67 -12.19
CA CYS A 241 13.08 12.62 -12.67
C CYS A 241 12.12 12.28 -11.52
N ILE A 242 12.41 11.23 -10.72
CA ILE A 242 11.63 10.89 -9.54
C ILE A 242 11.54 12.08 -8.57
N GLY A 243 12.66 12.76 -8.33
CA GLY A 243 12.71 13.92 -7.44
C GLY A 243 11.80 15.05 -7.91
N TYR A 244 11.93 15.47 -9.16
CA TYR A 244 11.11 16.56 -9.73
C TYR A 244 9.63 16.20 -9.78
N LEU A 245 9.28 14.98 -10.25
CA LEU A 245 7.89 14.53 -10.32
C LEU A 245 7.24 14.40 -8.93
N ALA A 246 8.02 14.07 -7.91
CA ALA A 246 7.54 13.99 -6.53
C ALA A 246 7.30 15.36 -5.88
N ASN A 247 8.01 16.41 -6.36
CA ASN A 247 7.97 17.74 -5.75
C ASN A 247 7.44 18.81 -6.72
N ILE A 248 6.54 18.40 -7.63
CA ILE A 248 5.87 19.33 -8.55
C ILE A 248 5.06 20.35 -7.75
N GLU A 249 5.33 21.63 -7.98
CA GLU A 249 4.60 22.81 -7.51
C GLU A 249 4.48 23.81 -8.68
N PRO A 250 3.43 24.60 -8.83
CA PRO A 250 2.27 24.77 -7.95
C PRO A 250 1.18 23.70 -8.12
N GLN A 251 0.10 23.79 -7.33
CA GLN A 251 -1.02 22.83 -7.31
C GLN A 251 -1.62 22.54 -8.70
N ALA A 252 -1.68 23.55 -9.58
CA ALA A 252 -2.20 23.39 -10.95
C ALA A 252 -1.36 22.39 -11.78
N GLN A 253 -0.03 22.37 -11.60
CA GLN A 253 0.83 21.38 -12.28
C GLN A 253 0.65 19.98 -11.71
N TYR A 254 0.46 19.87 -10.39
CA TYR A 254 0.12 18.60 -9.75
C TYR A 254 -1.19 18.04 -10.30
N GLU A 255 -2.21 18.88 -10.47
CA GLU A 255 -3.49 18.47 -11.07
C GLU A 255 -3.35 18.05 -12.53
N SER A 256 -2.49 18.74 -13.29
CA SER A 256 -2.16 18.35 -14.67
C SER A 256 -1.45 17.01 -14.72
N LEU A 257 -0.52 16.73 -13.80
CA LEU A 257 0.13 15.42 -13.68
C LEU A 257 -0.90 14.34 -13.33
N MET A 258 -1.79 14.60 -12.38
CA MET A 258 -2.87 13.69 -12.01
C MET A 258 -3.79 13.39 -13.20
N GLY A 259 -4.14 14.43 -13.98
CA GLY A 259 -4.91 14.28 -15.21
C GLY A 259 -4.20 13.40 -16.24
N HIS A 260 -2.90 13.62 -16.44
CA HIS A 260 -2.08 12.83 -17.33
C HIS A 260 -2.02 11.35 -16.91
N LEU A 261 -1.69 11.06 -15.65
CA LEU A 261 -1.62 9.70 -15.09
C LEU A 261 -2.96 8.96 -15.17
N LYS A 262 -4.08 9.68 -15.14
CA LYS A 262 -5.41 9.11 -15.33
C LYS A 262 -5.61 8.53 -16.75
N TYR A 263 -5.02 9.14 -17.78
CA TYR A 263 -5.34 8.83 -19.18
C TYR A 263 -4.26 8.07 -19.94
N ILE A 264 -3.07 7.82 -19.35
CA ILE A 264 -2.06 6.93 -19.96
C ILE A 264 -2.58 5.49 -19.97
N THR A 265 -2.00 4.65 -20.85
CA THR A 265 -2.42 3.24 -20.95
C THR A 265 -2.19 2.48 -19.65
N LEU A 266 -2.91 1.39 -19.44
CA LEU A 266 -2.74 0.57 -18.23
C LEU A 266 -1.33 -0.01 -18.14
N ASN A 267 -0.79 -0.49 -19.26
CA ASN A 267 0.55 -1.07 -19.33
C ASN A 267 1.65 -0.06 -18.98
N GLU A 268 1.53 1.18 -19.48
CA GLU A 268 2.47 2.26 -19.14
C GLU A 268 2.38 2.63 -17.67
N PHE A 269 1.16 2.74 -17.13
CA PHE A 269 0.92 3.06 -15.74
C PHE A 269 1.52 1.99 -14.82
N GLN A 270 1.25 0.71 -15.10
CA GLN A 270 1.82 -0.43 -14.36
C GLN A 270 3.35 -0.46 -14.46
N SER A 271 3.90 -0.23 -15.65
CA SER A 271 5.36 -0.20 -15.84
C SER A 271 6.04 0.91 -15.01
N GLN A 272 5.38 2.05 -14.82
CA GLN A 272 5.91 3.14 -13.98
C GLN A 272 5.85 2.78 -12.48
N ILE A 273 4.80 2.10 -12.03
CA ILE A 273 4.69 1.59 -10.65
C ILE A 273 5.78 0.54 -10.39
N GLU A 274 5.96 -0.42 -11.29
CA GLU A 274 7.04 -1.41 -11.20
C GLU A 274 8.43 -0.76 -11.10
N LEU A 275 8.67 0.25 -11.92
CA LEU A 275 9.95 1.00 -11.91
C LEU A 275 10.19 1.65 -10.54
N LEU A 276 9.19 2.28 -9.95
CA LEU A 276 9.29 2.89 -8.63
C LEU A 276 9.50 1.85 -7.53
N ASN A 277 8.80 0.72 -7.59
CA ASN A 277 8.99 -0.40 -6.67
C ASN A 277 10.42 -0.96 -6.74
N ILE A 278 10.93 -1.19 -7.94
CA ILE A 278 12.32 -1.63 -8.15
C ILE A 278 13.31 -0.58 -7.63
N TYR A 279 13.01 0.71 -7.84
CA TYR A 279 13.87 1.81 -7.36
C TYR A 279 13.93 1.85 -5.83
N ILE A 280 12.79 1.75 -5.13
CA ILE A 280 12.72 1.68 -3.67
C ILE A 280 13.54 0.47 -3.17
N THR A 281 13.29 -0.72 -3.74
CA THR A 281 14.03 -1.95 -3.42
C THR A 281 15.54 -1.78 -3.60
N PHE A 282 15.96 -1.12 -4.68
CA PHE A 282 17.37 -0.83 -4.93
C PHE A 282 17.98 0.09 -3.86
N GLN A 283 17.25 1.12 -3.38
CA GLN A 283 17.75 2.00 -2.32
C GLN A 283 17.92 1.24 -1.00
N PHE A 284 16.96 0.40 -0.60
CA PHE A 284 17.09 -0.45 0.59
C PHE A 284 18.25 -1.45 0.45
N SER A 285 18.44 -2.04 -0.71
CA SER A 285 19.59 -2.91 -0.99
C SER A 285 20.93 -2.17 -0.84
N ARG A 286 21.00 -0.89 -1.18
CA ARG A 286 22.19 -0.04 -0.96
C ARG A 286 22.48 0.19 0.53
N ILE A 287 21.43 0.40 1.34
CA ILE A 287 21.56 0.55 2.80
C ILE A 287 22.14 -0.74 3.37
N LEU A 288 21.52 -1.89 3.06
CA LEU A 288 21.98 -3.21 3.51
C LEU A 288 23.45 -3.48 3.15
N TYR A 289 23.83 -3.17 1.90
CA TYR A 289 25.21 -3.39 1.44
C TYR A 289 26.23 -2.48 2.15
N ARG A 290 25.84 -1.26 2.51
CA ARG A 290 26.68 -0.34 3.28
C ARG A 290 26.95 -0.90 4.67
N ASP A 291 25.93 -1.40 5.34
CA ASP A 291 26.02 -1.90 6.71
C ASP A 291 26.79 -3.21 6.81
N LEU A 292 26.65 -4.10 5.81
CA LEU A 292 27.48 -5.30 5.69
C LEU A 292 28.98 -4.96 5.55
N LYS A 293 29.34 -3.89 4.80
CA LYS A 293 30.73 -3.45 4.69
C LYS A 293 31.28 -2.91 6.00
N VAL A 294 30.48 -2.15 6.75
CA VAL A 294 30.90 -1.61 8.06
C VAL A 294 31.13 -2.74 9.05
N SER A 295 30.25 -3.75 9.11
CA SER A 295 30.41 -4.93 9.96
C SER A 295 31.70 -5.72 9.66
N VAL A 296 31.98 -5.95 8.36
CA VAL A 296 33.20 -6.65 7.94
C VAL A 296 34.46 -5.86 8.29
N HIS A 297 34.42 -4.52 8.20
CA HIS A 297 35.56 -3.67 8.62
C HIS A 297 35.74 -3.64 10.12
N GLN A 298 34.69 -3.62 10.93
CA GLN A 298 34.75 -3.70 12.38
C GLN A 298 35.25 -5.06 12.85
N HIS A 299 34.82 -6.17 12.23
CA HIS A 299 35.38 -7.51 12.54
C HIS A 299 36.87 -7.65 12.20
N LYS A 300 37.31 -7.04 11.09
CA LYS A 300 38.74 -7.00 10.75
C LYS A 300 39.55 -6.16 11.76
N LYS A 301 38.98 -5.09 12.28
CA LYS A 301 39.63 -4.23 13.27
C LYS A 301 39.74 -4.92 14.65
N THR A 302 38.66 -5.58 15.10
CA THR A 302 38.67 -6.38 16.34
C THR A 302 39.59 -7.60 16.27
N LEU A 303 39.75 -8.23 15.10
CA LEU A 303 40.73 -9.29 14.87
C LEU A 303 42.17 -8.76 14.85
N ALA A 304 42.40 -7.54 14.36
CA ALA A 304 43.71 -6.89 14.35
C ALA A 304 44.12 -6.42 15.76
N ASP A 305 43.17 -5.97 16.59
CA ASP A 305 43.40 -5.52 17.95
C ASP A 305 43.55 -6.70 18.96
N SER A 306 43.27 -7.94 18.54
CA SER A 306 43.31 -9.14 19.40
C SER A 306 44.61 -9.94 19.28
N TYR A 307 45.57 -9.58 18.40
CA TYR A 307 46.89 -10.19 18.30
C TYR A 307 47.98 -9.14 18.42
N PRO A 308 48.76 -9.13 19.53
CA PRO A 308 49.94 -8.30 19.60
C PRO A 308 51.04 -8.85 18.69
N LEU A 309 51.61 -7.94 17.94
CA LEU A 309 52.72 -8.02 17.01
C LEU A 309 53.73 -9.10 17.35
N ALA A 310 53.83 -10.18 16.58
CA ALA A 310 55.04 -10.96 16.39
C ALA A 310 55.78 -10.41 15.17
N GLN A 311 57.04 -10.02 15.35
CA GLN A 311 57.93 -9.50 14.31
C GLN A 311 58.18 -10.52 13.20
N PRO A 312 58.31 -10.13 11.92
CA PRO A 312 58.63 -11.05 10.85
C PRO A 312 60.13 -11.38 10.81
N SER A 313 60.47 -12.66 10.86
CA SER A 313 61.76 -13.17 10.42
C SER A 313 61.74 -13.46 8.91
N PRO A 314 62.80 -13.15 8.15
CA PRO A 314 62.84 -13.34 6.72
C PRO A 314 63.37 -14.72 6.41
N THR A 315 62.64 -15.54 5.65
CA THR A 315 63.12 -16.49 4.64
C THR A 315 61.98 -17.41 4.17
N GLY A 316 61.94 -17.65 2.89
CA GLY A 316 61.23 -18.79 2.33
C GLY A 316 60.18 -18.42 1.26
N SER A 317 60.68 -18.32 0.05
CA SER A 317 59.92 -18.46 -1.20
C SER A 317 59.13 -19.78 -1.29
N GLU A 318 58.09 -19.76 -2.15
CA GLU A 318 57.35 -20.88 -2.66
C GLU A 318 56.11 -21.32 -1.90
N LEU A 319 54.98 -20.96 -2.42
CA LEU A 319 53.95 -21.82 -3.04
C LEU A 319 52.68 -21.02 -3.29
N LEU A 320 52.63 -20.46 -4.49
CA LEU A 320 51.33 -20.10 -5.15
C LEU A 320 50.71 -21.38 -5.63
N SER A 321 49.63 -21.85 -5.05
CA SER A 321 48.71 -22.79 -5.66
C SER A 321 47.27 -22.48 -5.22
N ASN A 322 46.48 -22.06 -6.19
CA ASN A 322 45.06 -22.34 -6.41
C ASN A 322 44.15 -22.51 -5.21
N ASP A 323 43.54 -21.38 -4.74
CA ASP A 323 42.25 -21.44 -4.11
C ASP A 323 41.41 -20.17 -4.46
N GLU A 324 41.11 -20.04 -5.76
CA GLU A 324 40.01 -19.19 -6.23
C GLU A 324 38.87 -20.12 -6.65
N LYS A 325 37.95 -20.34 -5.74
CA LYS A 325 36.53 -20.67 -5.93
C LYS A 325 35.98 -21.30 -4.68
N LYS A 326 35.72 -20.48 -3.67
CA LYS A 326 34.73 -20.81 -2.63
C LYS A 326 33.70 -19.71 -2.59
N ASP A 327 32.44 -20.10 -2.85
CA ASP A 327 31.25 -19.30 -2.70
C ASP A 327 31.16 -18.69 -1.30
N PRO A 328 30.74 -17.43 -1.12
CA PRO A 328 30.60 -16.82 0.22
C PRO A 328 29.55 -17.47 1.12
N LEU A 329 28.91 -18.54 0.67
CA LEU A 329 27.85 -19.26 1.40
C LEU A 329 28.34 -20.43 2.27
N GLU A 330 29.63 -20.79 2.24
CA GLU A 330 30.16 -21.93 2.99
C GLU A 330 30.93 -21.59 4.29
N LEU A 331 30.75 -20.41 4.83
CA LEU A 331 31.24 -20.08 6.20
C LEU A 331 30.11 -20.33 7.21
N LYS A 332 29.74 -21.62 7.38
CA LYS A 332 28.84 -22.05 8.45
C LYS A 332 29.33 -23.34 9.08
N ASN A 333 30.02 -23.22 10.17
CA ASN A 333 29.88 -24.11 11.32
C ASN A 333 30.29 -23.36 12.58
N GLY A 334 29.33 -22.66 13.20
CA GLY A 334 29.52 -21.97 14.47
C GLY A 334 28.34 -21.06 14.74
N LYS A 335 27.27 -21.59 15.34
CA LYS A 335 26.07 -20.91 15.84
C LYS A 335 25.29 -20.13 14.77
N SER A 336 24.25 -20.75 14.23
CA SER A 336 23.22 -20.11 13.46
C SER A 336 22.49 -19.08 14.34
N THR A 337 23.02 -17.87 14.43
CA THR A 337 22.20 -16.70 14.75
C THR A 337 21.45 -16.37 13.48
N ALA A 338 20.16 -16.60 13.55
CA ALA A 338 19.22 -16.58 12.46
C ALA A 338 19.33 -15.29 11.63
N VAL A 339 19.39 -15.46 10.32
CA VAL A 339 19.11 -14.42 9.30
C VAL A 339 17.68 -13.85 9.47
N SER A 340 16.87 -14.45 10.36
CA SER A 340 15.48 -14.08 10.66
C SER A 340 15.30 -12.76 11.43
N ASP A 341 16.34 -12.13 11.97
CA ASP A 341 16.19 -10.96 12.85
C ASP A 341 16.68 -9.64 12.26
N PHE A 342 17.12 -9.64 11.00
CA PHE A 342 17.55 -8.39 10.36
C PHE A 342 16.34 -7.53 10.03
N LYS A 343 16.31 -6.29 10.55
CA LYS A 343 15.28 -5.28 10.24
C LYS A 343 15.93 -3.91 10.06
N PHE A 344 15.57 -3.25 8.96
CA PHE A 344 15.96 -1.86 8.72
C PHE A 344 15.35 -0.94 9.78
N LYS A 345 16.19 -0.15 10.46
CA LYS A 345 15.74 0.81 11.46
C LYS A 345 15.31 2.15 10.81
N PRO A 346 14.34 2.88 11.37
CA PRO A 346 13.88 4.14 10.80
C PRO A 346 15.00 5.15 10.53
N TYR A 347 15.99 5.29 11.41
CA TYR A 347 17.10 6.21 11.24
C TYR A 347 18.00 5.93 10.01
N GLU A 348 17.92 4.73 9.43
CA GLU A 348 18.68 4.34 8.24
C GLU A 348 18.07 4.89 6.96
N TYR A 349 16.75 5.10 6.92
CA TYR A 349 16.02 5.53 5.72
C TYR A 349 15.23 6.83 5.88
N GLU A 350 14.96 7.32 7.10
CA GLU A 350 14.12 8.52 7.32
C GLU A 350 14.69 9.79 6.67
N LEU A 351 16.01 9.90 6.56
CA LEU A 351 16.71 11.03 5.91
C LEU A 351 17.05 10.77 4.44
N ASP A 352 16.80 9.55 3.93
CA ASP A 352 17.10 9.24 2.52
C ASP A 352 16.06 9.88 1.60
N TRP A 353 16.49 10.92 0.88
CA TRP A 353 15.62 11.64 -0.03
C TRP A 353 15.15 10.81 -1.23
N HIS A 354 15.90 9.77 -1.64
CA HIS A 354 15.52 8.88 -2.73
C HIS A 354 14.28 8.06 -2.37
N ILE A 355 14.27 7.46 -1.18
CA ILE A 355 13.13 6.70 -0.67
C ILE A 355 11.94 7.64 -0.48
N ARG A 356 12.16 8.80 0.15
CA ARG A 356 11.11 9.79 0.39
C ARG A 356 10.45 10.29 -0.90
N CYS A 357 11.24 10.66 -1.92
CA CYS A 357 10.68 11.12 -3.18
C CYS A 357 9.97 10.00 -3.95
N ALA A 358 10.52 8.79 -3.97
CA ALA A 358 9.88 7.65 -4.62
C ALA A 358 8.53 7.31 -3.95
N SER A 359 8.46 7.30 -2.61
CA SER A 359 7.22 7.08 -1.87
C SER A 359 6.18 8.17 -2.15
N LYS A 360 6.60 9.44 -2.23
CA LYS A 360 5.72 10.57 -2.54
C LYS A 360 5.17 10.50 -3.98
N LEU A 361 6.01 10.14 -4.95
CA LEU A 361 5.55 9.95 -6.34
C LEU A 361 4.62 8.75 -6.45
N MET A 362 4.92 7.65 -5.75
CA MET A 362 4.03 6.49 -5.69
C MET A 362 2.68 6.84 -5.05
N GLN A 363 2.64 7.74 -4.06
CA GLN A 363 1.38 8.26 -3.50
C GLN A 363 0.56 9.02 -4.54
N THR A 364 1.23 9.80 -5.39
CA THR A 364 0.55 10.49 -6.51
C THR A 364 -0.03 9.49 -7.50
N MET A 365 0.70 8.41 -7.81
CA MET A 365 0.20 7.33 -8.67
C MET A 365 -0.95 6.57 -8.03
N ASN A 366 -0.88 6.23 -6.74
CA ASN A 366 -1.97 5.56 -6.05
C ASN A 366 -3.26 6.41 -6.08
N ARG A 367 -3.15 7.73 -5.83
CA ARG A 367 -4.30 8.66 -5.96
C ARG A 367 -4.81 8.78 -7.40
N ALA A 368 -3.91 8.69 -8.39
CA ALA A 368 -4.32 8.68 -9.80
C ALA A 368 -5.03 7.37 -10.16
N ASN A 369 -4.61 6.24 -9.61
CA ASN A 369 -5.25 4.95 -9.77
C ASN A 369 -6.72 5.00 -9.38
N ASP A 370 -7.05 5.59 -8.23
CA ASP A 370 -8.44 5.75 -7.77
C ASP A 370 -9.30 6.57 -8.74
N LYS A 371 -8.68 7.51 -9.50
CA LYS A 371 -9.35 8.38 -10.47
C LYS A 371 -9.40 7.80 -11.90
N ARG A 372 -8.78 6.65 -12.17
CA ARG A 372 -8.78 5.99 -13.49
C ARG A 372 -10.10 5.30 -13.82
N TYR A 373 -11.00 5.28 -12.86
CA TYR A 373 -12.33 4.73 -13.04
C TYR A 373 -13.18 5.55 -14.04
N THR A 374 -13.87 4.85 -14.95
CA THR A 374 -14.96 5.38 -15.80
C THR A 374 -16.09 4.36 -15.82
N ILE A 375 -17.33 4.81 -16.00
CA ILE A 375 -18.54 3.97 -15.94
C ILE A 375 -18.48 2.73 -16.86
N ASN A 376 -17.80 2.82 -17.99
CA ASN A 376 -17.74 1.74 -18.99
C ASN A 376 -16.41 1.00 -19.04
N LYS A 377 -15.41 1.38 -18.20
CA LYS A 377 -14.07 0.79 -18.28
C LYS A 377 -13.36 0.92 -16.94
N ASN A 378 -13.23 -0.20 -16.23
CA ASN A 378 -12.38 -0.27 -15.07
C ASN A 378 -10.93 -0.50 -15.50
N THR A 379 -10.08 0.50 -15.29
CA THR A 379 -8.64 0.46 -15.58
C THR A 379 -7.79 0.65 -14.31
N ASN A 380 -8.37 0.40 -13.13
CA ASN A 380 -7.66 0.48 -11.87
C ASN A 380 -6.80 -0.77 -11.66
N LEU A 381 -5.61 -0.58 -11.13
CA LEU A 381 -4.76 -1.66 -10.66
C LEU A 381 -5.13 -2.04 -9.23
N SER A 382 -4.95 -3.32 -8.88
CA SER A 382 -5.07 -3.79 -7.50
C SER A 382 -4.03 -3.12 -6.60
N ILE A 383 -4.36 -2.95 -5.32
CA ILE A 383 -3.43 -2.40 -4.33
C ILE A 383 -2.16 -3.24 -4.18
N VAL A 384 -2.23 -4.53 -4.48
CA VAL A 384 -1.10 -5.46 -4.42
C VAL A 384 0.05 -5.04 -5.33
N GLU A 385 -0.23 -4.39 -6.48
CA GLU A 385 0.78 -3.88 -7.41
C GLU A 385 1.65 -2.76 -6.79
N PHE A 386 1.13 -2.09 -5.77
CA PHE A 386 1.84 -1.03 -5.05
C PHE A 386 2.71 -1.54 -3.91
N TYR A 387 2.49 -2.77 -3.42
CA TYR A 387 3.29 -3.31 -2.31
C TYR A 387 4.76 -3.45 -2.67
N ASN A 388 5.62 -3.18 -1.70
CA ASN A 388 7.05 -3.38 -1.84
C ASN A 388 7.55 -4.40 -0.80
N ILE A 389 7.95 -5.58 -1.26
CA ILE A 389 8.36 -6.71 -0.40
C ILE A 389 9.57 -6.38 0.49
N MET A 390 10.47 -5.46 0.06
CA MET A 390 11.59 -5.04 0.91
C MET A 390 11.15 -4.36 2.20
N LEU A 391 9.93 -3.79 2.21
CA LEU A 391 9.39 -3.14 3.39
C LEU A 391 8.90 -4.14 4.46
N ASP A 392 8.80 -5.42 4.14
CA ASP A 392 8.50 -6.46 5.13
C ASP A 392 9.69 -6.65 6.12
N PHE A 393 10.88 -6.20 5.73
CA PHE A 393 12.10 -6.27 6.54
C PHE A 393 12.42 -4.98 7.32
N ILE A 394 11.50 -4.01 7.41
CA ILE A 394 11.69 -2.82 8.26
C ILE A 394 11.31 -3.10 9.72
N ASP A 395 11.81 -2.28 10.62
CA ASP A 395 11.30 -2.22 11.99
C ASP A 395 9.97 -1.42 12.01
N TYR A 396 8.90 -2.09 11.54
CA TYR A 396 7.57 -1.49 11.40
C TYR A 396 7.00 -1.03 12.75
N ARG A 397 7.42 -1.61 13.87
CA ARG A 397 6.96 -1.19 15.21
C ARG A 397 7.47 0.20 15.55
N GLN A 398 8.75 0.45 15.33
CA GLN A 398 9.37 1.75 15.58
C GLN A 398 8.87 2.80 14.57
N ASP A 399 8.71 2.43 13.30
CA ASP A 399 8.16 3.32 12.26
C ASP A 399 6.73 3.74 12.60
N PHE A 400 5.89 2.80 13.05
CA PHE A 400 4.51 3.06 13.46
C PHE A 400 4.42 3.98 14.69
N GLU A 401 5.26 3.78 15.71
CA GLU A 401 5.28 4.66 16.89
C GLU A 401 5.74 6.08 16.54
N ASN A 402 6.70 6.23 15.62
CA ASN A 402 7.11 7.52 15.09
C ASN A 402 5.93 8.21 14.37
N TRP A 403 5.25 7.50 13.47
CA TRP A 403 4.07 7.97 12.75
C TRP A 403 2.93 8.39 13.69
N ARG A 404 2.64 7.56 14.70
CA ARG A 404 1.60 7.83 15.71
C ARG A 404 1.92 9.06 16.55
N SER A 405 3.16 9.23 16.96
CA SER A 405 3.62 10.37 17.75
C SER A 405 3.47 11.69 17.00
N ASP A 406 3.82 11.72 15.72
CA ASP A 406 3.73 12.91 14.90
C ASP A 406 2.26 13.28 14.58
N ASN A 407 1.38 12.29 14.39
CA ASN A 407 -0.04 12.53 14.19
C ASN A 407 -0.74 13.09 15.46
N LYS A 408 -0.37 12.62 16.65
CA LYS A 408 -0.91 13.15 17.92
C LYS A 408 -0.51 14.60 18.20
N LYS A 409 0.67 15.02 17.78
CA LYS A 409 1.11 16.41 17.89
C LYS A 409 0.30 17.32 16.98
N SER A 410 -0.03 16.89 15.78
CA SER A 410 -0.79 17.66 14.79
C SER A 410 -2.27 17.89 15.16
N THR A 411 -2.88 17.02 15.98
CA THR A 411 -4.29 17.16 16.39
C THR A 411 -4.49 18.10 17.57
N LYS A 412 -3.41 18.48 18.29
CA LYS A 412 -3.49 19.41 19.43
C LYS A 412 -3.26 20.86 19.03
N GLU A 413 -2.84 21.12 17.81
CA GLU A 413 -2.61 22.47 17.31
C GLU A 413 -3.71 22.81 16.29
N THR A 414 -4.38 23.96 16.51
CA THR A 414 -5.25 24.59 15.52
C THR A 414 -4.56 24.68 14.15
N PRO A 415 -5.29 24.70 13.02
CA PRO A 415 -4.70 24.82 11.70
C PRO A 415 -4.05 26.21 11.53
N VAL A 416 -2.88 26.36 12.08
CA VAL A 416 -2.00 27.51 11.84
C VAL A 416 -1.27 27.23 10.53
N THR A 417 -1.43 28.12 9.58
CA THR A 417 -0.75 28.07 8.29
C THR A 417 0.76 28.01 8.50
N LEU A 418 1.44 27.19 7.70
CA LEU A 418 2.87 26.86 7.79
C LEU A 418 3.85 28.05 7.73
N ALA A 419 3.33 29.29 7.73
CA ALA A 419 4.11 30.52 7.57
C ALA A 419 4.55 31.17 8.88
N ASP A 420 4.03 30.76 10.04
CA ASP A 420 4.08 31.64 11.21
C ASP A 420 5.10 31.29 12.31
N PHE A 421 5.85 30.14 12.21
CA PHE A 421 6.88 29.85 13.23
C PHE A 421 8.14 29.22 12.66
N PRO A 422 9.29 29.94 12.65
CA PRO A 422 10.60 29.36 12.42
C PRO A 422 11.00 28.51 13.65
N GLY A 423 11.01 27.19 13.51
CA GLY A 423 11.49 26.27 14.54
C GLY A 423 10.61 25.05 14.82
N MET A 424 9.47 24.88 14.14
CA MET A 424 8.72 23.63 14.30
C MET A 424 9.50 22.42 13.76
N PRO A 425 9.58 21.30 14.53
CA PRO A 425 10.27 20.11 14.06
C PRO A 425 9.55 19.57 12.81
N MET A 426 10.27 19.55 11.70
CA MET A 426 9.80 18.96 10.44
C MET A 426 9.30 17.55 10.72
N ARG A 427 8.10 17.19 10.26
CA ARG A 427 7.55 15.82 10.40
C ARG A 427 8.57 14.81 9.91
N ARG A 428 8.81 13.80 10.73
CA ARG A 428 9.71 12.70 10.35
C ARG A 428 9.11 11.95 9.17
N PHE A 429 9.96 11.49 8.27
CA PHE A 429 9.52 10.58 7.23
C PHE A 429 9.29 9.21 7.85
N THR A 430 8.08 8.66 7.67
CA THR A 430 7.71 7.31 8.10
C THR A 430 7.03 6.58 6.94
N LEU A 431 7.27 5.28 6.81
CA LEU A 431 6.63 4.45 5.79
C LEU A 431 5.15 4.20 6.10
N CYS A 432 4.75 4.24 7.36
CA CYS A 432 3.34 4.22 7.76
C CYS A 432 2.55 5.43 7.24
N SER A 433 3.21 6.53 6.81
CA SER A 433 2.55 7.62 6.07
C SER A 433 2.20 7.26 4.62
N TYR A 434 2.69 6.13 4.12
CA TYR A 434 2.48 5.60 2.77
C TYR A 434 1.98 4.15 2.84
N PRO A 435 0.82 3.89 3.44
CA PRO A 435 0.38 2.54 3.78
C PRO A 435 0.17 1.64 2.55
N PHE A 436 -0.09 2.19 1.37
CA PHE A 436 -0.21 1.45 0.12
C PHE A 436 1.11 0.74 -0.32
N LEU A 437 2.28 1.13 0.25
CA LEU A 437 3.56 0.44 0.02
C LEU A 437 3.76 -0.78 0.92
N LEU A 438 3.07 -0.83 2.07
CA LEU A 438 3.21 -1.89 3.06
C LEU A 438 2.33 -3.08 2.69
N SER A 439 2.88 -4.29 2.77
CA SER A 439 2.10 -5.51 2.57
C SER A 439 1.00 -5.67 3.63
N LEU A 440 -0.05 -6.40 3.29
CA LEU A 440 -1.13 -6.71 4.23
C LEU A 440 -0.59 -7.41 5.50
N GLY A 441 0.41 -8.28 5.36
CA GLY A 441 1.04 -8.98 6.48
C GLY A 441 1.71 -8.04 7.48
N VAL A 442 2.42 -7.01 7.00
CA VAL A 442 3.03 -5.97 7.85
C VAL A 442 1.96 -5.17 8.59
N LYS A 443 0.90 -4.75 7.90
CA LYS A 443 -0.20 -3.99 8.51
C LYS A 443 -0.90 -4.78 9.61
N ILE A 444 -1.16 -6.08 9.37
CA ILE A 444 -1.72 -6.98 10.39
C ILE A 444 -0.77 -7.08 11.59
N SER A 445 0.52 -7.26 11.36
CA SER A 445 1.51 -7.35 12.44
C SER A 445 1.60 -6.07 13.27
N ILE A 446 1.46 -4.90 12.64
CA ILE A 446 1.36 -3.59 13.32
C ILE A 446 0.11 -3.56 14.20
N MET A 447 -1.04 -3.94 13.63
CA MET A 447 -2.32 -3.92 14.33
C MET A 447 -2.34 -4.89 15.51
N GLU A 448 -1.87 -6.12 15.33
CA GLU A 448 -1.76 -7.10 16.42
C GLU A 448 -0.85 -6.63 17.54
N HIS A 449 0.26 -5.98 17.19
CA HIS A 449 1.16 -5.38 18.18
C HIS A 449 0.46 -4.26 18.97
N GLU A 450 -0.23 -3.33 18.29
CA GLU A 450 -0.95 -2.24 18.95
C GLU A 450 -2.09 -2.78 19.82
N VAL A 451 -2.91 -3.69 19.30
CA VAL A 451 -4.02 -4.31 20.03
C VAL A 451 -3.53 -5.03 21.28
N ARG A 452 -2.44 -5.80 21.17
CA ARG A 452 -1.83 -6.50 22.32
C ARG A 452 -1.40 -5.51 23.40
N ARG A 453 -0.73 -4.43 23.02
CA ARG A 453 -0.32 -3.37 23.99
C ARG A 453 -1.51 -2.69 24.67
N ILE A 454 -2.60 -2.46 23.91
CA ILE A 454 -3.85 -1.92 24.48
C ILE A 454 -4.43 -2.91 25.50
N MET A 455 -4.53 -4.19 25.15
CA MET A 455 -5.05 -5.22 26.06
C MET A 455 -4.18 -5.38 27.32
N GLU A 456 -2.86 -5.34 27.19
CA GLU A 456 -1.90 -5.40 28.31
C GLU A 456 -2.09 -4.19 29.25
N TYR A 457 -2.16 -2.99 28.69
CA TYR A 457 -2.40 -1.76 29.44
C TYR A 457 -3.73 -1.79 30.20
N GLU A 458 -4.82 -2.24 29.57
CA GLU A 458 -6.15 -2.36 30.21
C GLU A 458 -6.14 -3.43 31.32
N ALA A 459 -5.40 -4.52 31.14
CA ALA A 459 -5.24 -5.56 32.14
C ALA A 459 -4.45 -5.05 33.37
N GLU A 460 -3.37 -4.30 33.15
CA GLU A 460 -2.58 -3.66 34.20
C GLU A 460 -3.39 -2.63 34.98
N ASN A 461 -4.14 -1.76 34.30
CA ASN A 461 -5.04 -0.80 34.94
C ASN A 461 -6.14 -1.48 35.77
N ALA A 462 -6.69 -2.59 35.29
CA ALA A 462 -7.67 -3.38 36.04
C ALA A 462 -7.05 -3.98 37.29
N PHE A 463 -5.82 -4.48 37.21
CA PHE A 463 -5.07 -5.00 38.34
C PHE A 463 -4.79 -3.92 39.40
N LEU A 464 -4.27 -2.75 39.00
CA LEU A 464 -4.00 -1.61 39.89
C LEU A 464 -5.29 -1.12 40.56
N THR A 465 -6.40 -0.99 39.80
CA THR A 465 -7.70 -0.62 40.33
C THR A 465 -8.26 -1.63 41.36
N SER A 466 -7.95 -2.91 41.17
CA SER A 466 -8.29 -3.99 42.08
C SER A 466 -7.54 -3.86 43.41
N LEU A 467 -6.27 -3.49 43.37
CA LEU A 467 -5.46 -3.21 44.57
C LEU A 467 -5.99 -1.99 45.36
N ASP A 468 -6.25 -0.88 44.66
CA ASP A 468 -6.72 0.38 45.28
C ASP A 468 -8.09 0.26 45.93
N LYS A 469 -9.01 -0.47 45.28
CA LYS A 469 -10.39 -0.58 45.74
C LYS A 469 -10.65 -1.79 46.64
N GLY A 470 -9.68 -2.68 46.81
CA GLY A 470 -9.87 -3.93 47.56
C GLY A 470 -10.97 -4.83 47.01
N LYS A 471 -11.34 -4.65 45.72
CA LYS A 471 -12.38 -5.43 45.01
C LYS A 471 -11.78 -6.03 43.72
N ALA A 472 -12.09 -7.28 43.46
CA ALA A 472 -11.68 -7.94 42.20
C ALA A 472 -12.26 -7.25 40.97
N VAL A 473 -11.41 -6.67 40.13
CA VAL A 473 -11.75 -6.10 38.82
C VAL A 473 -11.35 -7.11 37.74
N SER A 474 -12.27 -7.41 36.82
CA SER A 474 -11.98 -8.37 35.73
C SER A 474 -10.96 -7.80 34.75
N VAL A 475 -9.90 -8.55 34.47
CA VAL A 475 -8.91 -8.26 33.42
C VAL A 475 -9.42 -8.60 32.01
N TYR A 476 -10.54 -9.29 31.91
CA TYR A 476 -11.19 -9.68 30.67
C TYR A 476 -12.51 -8.94 30.47
N PHE A 477 -12.89 -8.71 29.21
CA PHE A 477 -14.25 -8.37 28.84
C PHE A 477 -15.06 -9.69 28.79
N LYS A 478 -15.91 -9.93 29.77
CA LYS A 478 -16.73 -11.13 29.87
C LYS A 478 -18.11 -10.87 29.32
N ILE A 479 -18.53 -11.68 28.35
CA ILE A 479 -19.88 -11.71 27.80
C ILE A 479 -20.53 -13.02 28.27
N ARG A 480 -21.61 -12.91 29.04
CA ARG A 480 -22.40 -14.05 29.51
C ARG A 480 -23.73 -14.05 28.78
N VAL A 481 -24.05 -15.11 28.00
CA VAL A 481 -25.20 -15.15 27.10
C VAL A 481 -25.91 -16.50 27.15
N ARG A 482 -27.23 -16.47 26.94
CA ARG A 482 -28.05 -17.64 26.67
C ARG A 482 -28.15 -17.87 25.16
N ARG A 483 -28.03 -19.07 24.67
CA ARG A 483 -28.16 -19.40 23.24
C ARG A 483 -29.51 -18.93 22.65
N SER A 484 -30.60 -19.08 23.42
CA SER A 484 -31.95 -18.69 23.02
C SER A 484 -32.18 -17.18 22.95
N ASN A 485 -31.31 -16.38 23.58
CA ASN A 485 -31.51 -14.93 23.68
C ASN A 485 -30.18 -14.15 23.45
N ILE A 486 -29.36 -14.69 22.53
CA ILE A 486 -27.97 -14.25 22.31
C ILE A 486 -27.85 -12.75 21.98
N THR A 487 -28.75 -12.23 21.14
CA THR A 487 -28.73 -10.81 20.71
C THR A 487 -28.99 -9.86 21.87
N ASN A 488 -30.05 -10.10 22.67
CA ASN A 488 -30.39 -9.22 23.78
C ASN A 488 -29.37 -9.30 24.91
N ASP A 489 -28.89 -10.52 25.23
CA ASP A 489 -27.92 -10.70 26.31
C ASP A 489 -26.56 -10.10 25.91
N SER A 490 -26.17 -10.20 24.63
CA SER A 490 -24.97 -9.53 24.12
C SER A 490 -25.09 -8.02 24.16
N LEU A 491 -26.22 -7.46 23.70
CA LEU A 491 -26.45 -6.02 23.72
C LEU A 491 -26.36 -5.47 25.15
N ARG A 492 -27.05 -6.10 26.12
CA ARG A 492 -27.01 -5.70 27.53
C ARG A 492 -25.61 -5.80 28.14
N SER A 493 -24.87 -6.88 27.81
CA SER A 493 -23.48 -7.02 28.27
C SER A 493 -22.59 -5.90 27.75
N ILE A 494 -22.75 -5.53 26.49
CA ILE A 494 -21.98 -4.47 25.83
C ILE A 494 -22.35 -3.10 26.41
N GLU A 495 -23.64 -2.78 26.56
CA GLU A 495 -24.11 -1.52 27.14
C GLU A 495 -23.61 -1.30 28.57
N ASN A 496 -23.61 -2.37 29.39
CA ASN A 496 -23.13 -2.33 30.76
C ASN A 496 -21.61 -2.23 30.92
N HIS A 497 -20.85 -2.68 29.91
CA HIS A 497 -19.38 -2.81 29.95
C HIS A 497 -18.69 -2.09 28.80
N GLN A 498 -19.19 -0.95 28.33
CA GLN A 498 -18.60 -0.20 27.20
C GLN A 498 -17.13 0.15 27.40
N ARG A 499 -16.68 0.34 28.66
CA ARG A 499 -15.28 0.62 28.97
C ARG A 499 -14.37 -0.59 28.82
N ASP A 500 -14.93 -1.80 28.89
CA ASP A 500 -14.19 -3.07 28.86
C ASP A 500 -13.98 -3.61 27.45
N LEU A 501 -14.54 -2.99 26.41
CA LEU A 501 -14.44 -3.42 25.00
C LEU A 501 -13.00 -3.58 24.49
N LYS A 502 -12.03 -2.95 25.18
CA LYS A 502 -10.59 -2.98 24.83
C LYS A 502 -9.82 -4.08 25.55
N LYS A 503 -10.48 -4.79 26.47
CA LYS A 503 -9.90 -5.97 27.14
C LYS A 503 -10.07 -7.21 26.27
N SER A 504 -9.29 -8.23 26.53
CA SER A 504 -9.43 -9.53 25.85
C SER A 504 -10.82 -10.12 26.09
N LEU A 505 -11.52 -10.46 25.00
CA LEU A 505 -12.88 -10.99 25.04
C LEU A 505 -12.90 -12.43 25.54
N ARG A 506 -13.78 -12.72 26.49
CA ARG A 506 -14.16 -14.07 26.92
C ARG A 506 -15.67 -14.22 26.88
N VAL A 507 -16.12 -15.36 26.36
CA VAL A 507 -17.55 -15.70 26.23
C VAL A 507 -17.89 -16.88 27.13
N GLU A 508 -19.01 -16.78 27.80
CA GLU A 508 -19.58 -17.81 28.66
C GLU A 508 -21.06 -18.03 28.25
N PHE A 509 -21.40 -19.28 27.88
CA PHE A 509 -22.78 -19.64 27.66
C PHE A 509 -23.40 -20.08 29.00
N VAL A 510 -24.56 -19.52 29.31
CA VAL A 510 -25.28 -19.84 30.56
C VAL A 510 -25.70 -21.30 30.55
N ASP A 511 -25.53 -21.97 31.70
CA ASP A 511 -25.84 -23.38 31.91
C ASP A 511 -24.96 -24.38 31.14
N GLU A 512 -23.84 -23.93 30.56
CA GLU A 512 -22.87 -24.81 29.88
C GLU A 512 -21.55 -24.83 30.66
N PRO A 513 -21.00 -26.03 30.98
CA PRO A 513 -19.68 -26.12 31.58
C PRO A 513 -18.63 -25.87 30.50
N GLY A 514 -17.84 -24.80 30.62
CA GLY A 514 -16.75 -24.53 29.69
C GLY A 514 -15.93 -23.28 30.04
N VAL A 515 -14.63 -23.38 29.81
CA VAL A 515 -13.73 -22.23 29.88
C VAL A 515 -13.40 -21.83 28.45
N ASP A 516 -13.61 -20.56 28.10
CA ASP A 516 -13.31 -20.06 26.78
C ASP A 516 -11.79 -20.10 26.49
N ALA A 517 -11.38 -21.10 25.71
CA ALA A 517 -10.03 -21.22 25.15
C ALA A 517 -9.96 -20.66 23.72
N GLY A 518 -10.98 -19.89 23.27
CA GLY A 518 -11.11 -19.30 21.96
C GLY A 518 -12.26 -19.86 21.10
N GLY A 519 -12.81 -21.04 21.48
CA GLY A 519 -13.89 -21.68 20.74
C GLY A 519 -15.25 -21.10 21.01
N LEU A 520 -15.57 -20.89 22.28
CA LEU A 520 -16.85 -20.28 22.68
C LEU A 520 -16.97 -18.86 22.10
N ARG A 521 -15.86 -18.13 22.00
CA ARG A 521 -15.79 -16.83 21.34
C ARG A 521 -16.12 -16.93 19.85
N LYS A 522 -15.51 -17.86 19.10
CA LYS A 522 -15.81 -18.08 17.68
C LYS A 522 -17.27 -18.46 17.48
N GLU A 523 -17.79 -19.34 18.31
CA GLU A 523 -19.19 -19.77 18.28
C GLU A 523 -20.14 -18.61 18.57
N TRP A 524 -19.84 -17.77 19.56
CA TRP A 524 -20.63 -16.58 19.85
C TRP A 524 -20.69 -15.63 18.64
N PHE A 525 -19.54 -15.35 17.98
CA PHE A 525 -19.54 -14.55 16.77
C PHE A 525 -20.44 -15.15 15.69
N LEU A 526 -20.34 -16.46 15.45
CA LEU A 526 -21.16 -17.16 14.45
C LEU A 526 -22.65 -17.06 14.75
N LEU A 527 -23.05 -17.40 15.97
CA LEU A 527 -24.47 -17.41 16.38
C LEU A 527 -25.06 -16.01 16.40
N LEU A 528 -24.31 -15.03 16.90
CA LEU A 528 -24.77 -13.64 16.95
C LEU A 528 -24.89 -13.04 15.54
N THR A 529 -23.93 -13.31 14.67
CA THR A 529 -23.98 -12.89 13.26
C THR A 529 -25.19 -13.51 12.56
N LYS A 530 -25.40 -14.82 12.69
CA LYS A 530 -26.61 -15.50 12.14
C LYS A 530 -27.89 -14.88 12.68
N SER A 531 -27.95 -14.54 13.97
CA SER A 531 -29.12 -13.90 14.57
C SER A 531 -29.36 -12.51 14.00
N LEU A 532 -28.30 -11.66 13.83
CA LEU A 532 -28.43 -10.31 13.27
C LEU A 532 -28.85 -10.32 11.80
N PHE A 533 -28.40 -11.32 11.03
CA PHE A 533 -28.76 -11.50 9.61
C PHE A 533 -30.07 -12.25 9.38
N ASN A 534 -30.75 -12.66 10.45
CA ASN A 534 -32.07 -13.27 10.29
C ASN A 534 -33.03 -12.30 9.59
N PRO A 535 -33.64 -12.67 8.45
CA PRO A 535 -34.55 -11.81 7.72
C PRO A 535 -35.68 -11.23 8.56
N MET A 536 -36.14 -11.97 9.59
CA MET A 536 -37.21 -11.51 10.51
C MET A 536 -36.82 -10.24 11.29
N ASN A 537 -35.53 -9.93 11.41
CA ASN A 537 -35.05 -8.71 12.08
C ASN A 537 -35.11 -7.49 11.17
N GLY A 538 -35.20 -7.65 9.85
CA GLY A 538 -35.34 -6.56 8.87
C GLY A 538 -34.16 -5.58 8.86
N LEU A 539 -32.94 -6.01 9.30
CA LEU A 539 -31.76 -5.15 9.31
C LEU A 539 -31.08 -5.06 7.96
N PHE A 540 -31.02 -6.19 7.25
CA PHE A 540 -30.35 -6.31 5.96
C PHE A 540 -31.28 -6.88 4.92
N SER A 541 -31.10 -6.42 3.68
CA SER A 541 -31.74 -6.98 2.50
C SER A 541 -30.71 -7.85 1.77
N TYR A 542 -31.09 -9.07 1.44
CA TYR A 542 -30.29 -9.94 0.57
C TYR A 542 -30.69 -9.67 -0.88
N VAL A 543 -29.73 -9.33 -1.73
CA VAL A 543 -29.93 -9.08 -3.16
C VAL A 543 -29.60 -10.37 -3.91
N GLU A 544 -30.62 -11.07 -4.39
CA GLU A 544 -30.49 -12.39 -5.02
C GLU A 544 -29.58 -12.38 -6.26
N GLU A 545 -29.66 -11.33 -7.05
CA GLU A 545 -28.87 -11.14 -8.29
C GLU A 545 -27.38 -11.13 -8.04
N SER A 546 -26.92 -10.47 -6.98
CA SER A 546 -25.50 -10.36 -6.59
C SER A 546 -25.09 -11.32 -5.50
N ARG A 547 -26.04 -11.96 -4.80
CA ARG A 547 -25.84 -12.75 -3.59
C ARG A 547 -25.16 -11.98 -2.46
N LEU A 548 -25.38 -10.68 -2.41
CA LEU A 548 -24.78 -9.79 -1.41
C LEU A 548 -25.85 -9.21 -0.49
N SER A 549 -25.47 -8.94 0.74
CA SER A 549 -26.32 -8.29 1.73
C SER A 549 -26.06 -6.78 1.75
N TRP A 550 -27.13 -5.99 1.91
CA TRP A 550 -27.05 -4.56 2.08
C TRP A 550 -27.97 -4.09 3.21
N PHE A 551 -27.73 -2.90 3.73
CA PHE A 551 -28.63 -2.31 4.73
C PHE A 551 -30.05 -2.18 4.19
N ALA A 552 -31.05 -2.54 4.97
CA ALA A 552 -32.44 -2.38 4.58
C ALA A 552 -32.81 -0.91 4.41
N ILE A 553 -33.45 -0.57 3.29
CA ILE A 553 -33.90 0.80 2.95
C ILE A 553 -35.21 1.13 3.69
N SER A 554 -35.30 0.92 4.95
CA SER A 554 -36.49 1.23 5.72
C SER A 554 -36.21 2.28 6.76
N PRO A 555 -37.14 3.22 7.03
CA PRO A 555 -36.96 4.13 8.14
C PRO A 555 -36.80 3.31 9.43
N ILE A 556 -35.81 3.68 10.25
CA ILE A 556 -35.62 3.12 11.59
C ILE A 556 -36.89 3.43 12.37
N LYS A 557 -37.81 2.46 12.49
CA LYS A 557 -39.01 2.64 13.27
C LYS A 557 -38.68 2.48 14.74
N ASN A 558 -39.13 3.45 15.53
CA ASN A 558 -39.06 3.41 16.99
C ASN A 558 -40.18 2.52 17.60
N ASP A 559 -40.87 1.72 16.78
CA ASP A 559 -41.92 0.85 17.25
C ASP A 559 -41.37 -0.31 18.08
N LEU A 560 -41.49 -0.14 19.37
CA LEU A 560 -41.22 -1.15 20.37
C LEU A 560 -42.21 -2.32 20.20
N ARG A 561 -41.74 -3.41 19.64
CA ARG A 561 -42.30 -4.73 20.05
C ARG A 561 -41.73 -4.97 21.45
N ASP A 562 -42.61 -5.14 22.44
CA ASP A 562 -42.20 -5.38 23.81
C ASP A 562 -41.12 -6.48 23.88
N GLY A 563 -39.94 -6.10 24.36
CA GLY A 563 -38.82 -7.01 24.56
C GLY A 563 -37.80 -7.15 23.44
N PHE A 564 -37.96 -6.50 22.26
CA PHE A 564 -36.95 -6.52 21.18
C PHE A 564 -36.13 -5.22 21.13
N PRO A 565 -34.81 -5.26 20.86
CA PRO A 565 -34.01 -4.06 20.73
C PRO A 565 -34.42 -3.24 19.49
N HIS A 566 -34.28 -1.92 19.59
CA HIS A 566 -34.48 -1.07 18.43
C HIS A 566 -33.45 -1.37 17.31
N HIS A 567 -33.84 -1.22 16.05
CA HIS A 567 -32.94 -1.38 14.91
C HIS A 567 -31.65 -0.55 15.05
N SER A 568 -31.74 0.66 15.62
CA SER A 568 -30.57 1.51 15.86
C SER A 568 -29.56 0.88 16.83
N GLN A 569 -30.04 0.15 17.86
CA GLN A 569 -29.19 -0.58 18.81
C GLN A 569 -28.59 -1.82 18.16
N LEU A 570 -29.32 -2.49 17.27
CA LEU A 570 -28.83 -3.66 16.53
C LEU A 570 -27.76 -3.30 15.51
N TYR A 571 -27.91 -2.16 14.79
CA TYR A 571 -26.85 -1.67 13.92
C TYR A 571 -25.60 -1.25 14.72
N TYR A 572 -25.78 -0.60 15.87
CA TYR A 572 -24.68 -0.30 16.77
C TYR A 572 -23.99 -1.57 17.29
N LEU A 573 -24.76 -2.56 17.73
CA LEU A 573 -24.26 -3.88 18.13
C LEU A 573 -23.46 -4.54 17.02
N PHE A 574 -23.99 -4.55 15.78
CA PHE A 574 -23.30 -5.11 14.62
C PHE A 574 -21.94 -4.42 14.36
N GLY A 575 -21.89 -3.08 14.50
CA GLY A 575 -20.64 -2.34 14.42
C GLY A 575 -19.61 -2.77 15.46
N ILE A 576 -20.03 -2.95 16.70
CA ILE A 576 -19.16 -3.48 17.78
C ILE A 576 -18.72 -4.91 17.49
N VAL A 577 -19.61 -5.76 16.99
CA VAL A 577 -19.29 -7.17 16.66
C VAL A 577 -18.18 -7.25 15.61
N ILE A 578 -18.27 -6.47 14.52
CA ILE A 578 -17.20 -6.42 13.52
C ILE A 578 -15.92 -5.86 14.14
N GLY A 579 -16.01 -4.80 14.93
CA GLY A 579 -14.85 -4.24 15.62
C GLY A 579 -14.18 -5.25 16.55
N LEU A 580 -14.94 -5.95 17.38
CA LEU A 580 -14.43 -6.97 18.30
C LEU A 580 -13.86 -8.20 17.54
N ALA A 581 -14.43 -8.56 16.40
CA ALA A 581 -13.91 -9.66 15.58
C ALA A 581 -12.50 -9.34 15.09
N ILE A 582 -12.29 -8.15 14.53
CA ILE A 582 -10.96 -7.65 14.13
C ILE A 582 -10.03 -7.58 15.35
N PHE A 583 -10.48 -6.95 16.43
CA PHE A 583 -9.67 -6.74 17.65
C PHE A 583 -9.25 -8.05 18.32
N ASN A 584 -10.00 -9.13 18.12
CA ASN A 584 -9.70 -10.48 18.64
C ASN A 584 -9.25 -11.46 17.55
N SER A 585 -8.84 -10.98 16.37
CA SER A 585 -8.33 -11.78 15.24
C SER A 585 -9.25 -12.94 14.86
N THR A 586 -10.57 -12.68 14.79
CA THR A 586 -11.60 -13.66 14.43
C THR A 586 -12.22 -13.28 13.08
N ILE A 587 -12.26 -14.22 12.15
CA ILE A 587 -12.88 -14.05 10.83
C ILE A 587 -14.38 -14.25 10.95
N LEU A 588 -15.16 -13.40 10.25
CA LEU A 588 -16.61 -13.49 10.13
C LEU A 588 -17.00 -13.94 8.72
N ASP A 589 -17.99 -14.79 8.64
CA ASP A 589 -18.59 -15.17 7.36
C ASP A 589 -19.69 -14.16 6.99
N LEU A 590 -19.30 -13.14 6.21
CA LEU A 590 -20.17 -12.05 5.79
C LEU A 590 -20.08 -11.83 4.28
N GLU A 591 -21.22 -11.60 3.65
CA GLU A 591 -21.35 -11.36 2.20
C GLU A 591 -21.79 -9.91 1.94
N PHE A 592 -20.87 -8.97 2.13
CA PHE A 592 -21.09 -7.55 1.83
C PHE A 592 -20.39 -7.11 0.55
N PRO A 593 -20.99 -6.15 -0.21
CA PRO A 593 -20.33 -5.55 -1.35
C PRO A 593 -19.12 -4.71 -0.90
N ARG A 594 -18.18 -4.48 -1.83
CA ARG A 594 -17.01 -3.61 -1.64
C ARG A 594 -17.42 -2.23 -1.10
N ALA A 595 -18.58 -1.72 -1.50
CA ALA A 595 -19.15 -0.47 -1.03
C ALA A 595 -19.24 -0.35 0.49
N PHE A 596 -19.54 -1.46 1.19
CA PHE A 596 -19.61 -1.49 2.66
C PHE A 596 -18.28 -1.10 3.30
N TYR A 597 -17.19 -1.71 2.84
CA TYR A 597 -15.85 -1.45 3.36
C TYR A 597 -15.34 -0.07 2.92
N LYS A 598 -15.65 0.38 1.70
CA LYS A 598 -15.36 1.74 1.24
C LYS A 598 -16.01 2.79 2.15
N LYS A 599 -17.30 2.65 2.47
CA LYS A 599 -17.99 3.56 3.40
C LYS A 599 -17.33 3.56 4.78
N LEU A 600 -16.85 2.41 5.25
CA LEU A 600 -16.20 2.29 6.55
C LEU A 600 -14.82 2.99 6.57
N CYS A 601 -14.08 2.93 5.48
CA CYS A 601 -12.84 3.68 5.27
C CYS A 601 -13.06 5.18 4.99
N GLY A 602 -14.28 5.59 4.64
CA GLY A 602 -14.59 6.96 4.21
C GLY A 602 -14.28 7.24 2.74
N ASP A 603 -14.11 6.18 1.94
CA ASP A 603 -13.85 6.28 0.50
C ASP A 603 -15.14 6.66 -0.27
N LEU A 604 -14.96 7.35 -1.40
CA LEU A 604 -16.07 7.68 -2.29
C LEU A 604 -16.54 6.45 -3.04
N LEU A 605 -17.88 6.27 -3.10
CA LEU A 605 -18.48 5.21 -3.87
C LEU A 605 -18.61 5.61 -5.35
N ASN A 606 -18.38 4.66 -6.23
CA ASN A 606 -18.50 4.83 -7.67
C ASN A 606 -19.64 3.96 -8.25
N PHE A 607 -19.90 4.06 -9.56
CA PHE A 607 -20.97 3.32 -10.19
C PHE A 607 -20.74 1.81 -10.24
N ASP A 608 -19.48 1.33 -10.25
CA ASP A 608 -19.18 -0.11 -10.16
C ASP A 608 -19.57 -0.69 -8.80
N ASP A 609 -19.50 0.11 -7.73
CA ASP A 609 -19.94 -0.31 -6.41
C ASP A 609 -21.46 -0.53 -6.40
N TYR A 610 -22.20 0.31 -7.13
CA TYR A 610 -23.63 0.14 -7.36
C TYR A 610 -23.92 -1.11 -8.22
N MET A 611 -23.20 -1.28 -9.33
CA MET A 611 -23.34 -2.43 -10.22
C MET A 611 -22.99 -3.77 -9.55
N GLN A 612 -22.03 -3.77 -8.63
CA GLN A 612 -21.70 -4.98 -7.87
C GLN A 612 -22.89 -5.44 -7.03
N LEU A 613 -23.65 -4.50 -6.47
CA LEU A 613 -24.81 -4.81 -5.63
C LEU A 613 -26.10 -5.05 -6.46
N TYR A 614 -26.35 -4.22 -7.48
CA TYR A 614 -27.51 -4.25 -8.35
C TYR A 614 -27.12 -4.41 -9.83
N PRO A 615 -26.66 -5.60 -10.26
CA PRO A 615 -26.08 -5.79 -11.60
C PRO A 615 -27.10 -5.58 -12.73
N GLU A 616 -28.33 -6.06 -12.62
CA GLU A 616 -29.37 -5.91 -13.68
C GLU A 616 -29.78 -4.46 -13.85
N THR A 617 -30.10 -3.77 -12.75
CA THR A 617 -30.48 -2.36 -12.78
C THR A 617 -29.32 -1.51 -13.26
N GLY A 618 -28.08 -1.82 -12.84
CA GLY A 618 -26.88 -1.14 -13.28
C GLY A 618 -26.66 -1.25 -14.79
N GLN A 619 -26.84 -2.45 -15.37
CA GLN A 619 -26.74 -2.66 -16.81
C GLN A 619 -27.83 -1.90 -17.59
N ASN A 620 -29.07 -1.84 -17.07
CA ASN A 620 -30.13 -1.07 -17.68
C ASN A 620 -29.82 0.43 -17.66
N LEU A 621 -29.22 0.96 -16.59
CA LEU A 621 -28.75 2.34 -16.53
C LEU A 621 -27.61 2.61 -17.52
N ILE A 622 -26.70 1.65 -17.77
CA ILE A 622 -25.68 1.76 -18.81
C ILE A 622 -26.31 1.83 -20.18
N LYS A 623 -27.23 0.91 -20.50
CA LYS A 623 -27.98 0.94 -21.78
C LYS A 623 -28.66 2.29 -22.01
N MET A 624 -29.27 2.87 -20.98
CA MET A 624 -29.85 4.21 -21.02
C MET A 624 -28.79 5.30 -21.28
N LEU A 625 -27.61 5.21 -20.67
CA LEU A 625 -26.52 6.16 -20.89
C LEU A 625 -25.95 6.07 -22.32
N ASP A 626 -25.89 4.88 -22.88
CA ASP A 626 -25.36 4.62 -24.24
C ASP A 626 -26.39 4.91 -25.34
N TYR A 627 -27.67 5.13 -24.99
CA TYR A 627 -28.73 5.44 -25.96
C TYR A 627 -28.60 6.89 -26.43
N ASP A 628 -28.48 7.08 -27.76
CA ASP A 628 -28.30 8.40 -28.39
C ASP A 628 -29.47 8.84 -29.27
N GLY A 629 -30.65 8.13 -29.24
CA GLY A 629 -31.86 8.49 -30.00
C GLY A 629 -32.48 9.82 -29.55
N GLU A 630 -33.04 10.55 -30.48
CA GLU A 630 -33.76 11.80 -30.22
C GLU A 630 -35.04 11.56 -29.39
N ASP A 631 -35.63 10.37 -29.49
CA ASP A 631 -36.80 9.89 -28.77
C ASP A 631 -36.54 9.40 -27.36
N PHE A 632 -35.34 9.68 -26.80
CA PHE A 632 -34.89 9.25 -25.47
C PHE A 632 -35.96 9.43 -24.37
N THR A 633 -36.64 10.59 -24.36
CA THR A 633 -37.59 10.94 -23.30
C THR A 633 -38.85 10.08 -23.35
N ASP A 634 -39.27 9.65 -24.56
CA ASP A 634 -40.46 8.83 -24.76
C ASP A 634 -40.13 7.32 -24.55
N VAL A 635 -38.96 6.89 -24.97
CA VAL A 635 -38.48 5.50 -24.81
C VAL A 635 -38.32 5.14 -23.33
N PHE A 636 -37.70 6.00 -22.55
CA PHE A 636 -37.42 5.69 -21.14
C PHE A 636 -38.49 6.18 -20.18
N ALA A 637 -39.21 7.25 -20.50
CA ALA A 637 -40.33 7.83 -19.75
C ALA A 637 -40.07 7.96 -18.23
N LEU A 638 -38.82 8.26 -17.83
CA LEU A 638 -38.37 8.32 -16.43
C LEU A 638 -38.47 9.75 -15.89
N THR A 639 -38.74 9.83 -14.61
CA THR A 639 -38.61 11.06 -13.77
C THR A 639 -37.49 10.92 -12.74
N PHE A 640 -37.10 12.02 -12.09
CA PHE A 640 -36.07 12.00 -11.02
C PHE A 640 -36.64 11.44 -9.72
N GLU A 641 -37.21 10.22 -9.79
CA GLU A 641 -37.72 9.46 -8.67
C GLU A 641 -37.07 8.10 -8.62
N ALA A 642 -36.84 7.61 -7.41
CA ALA A 642 -36.40 6.24 -7.14
C ALA A 642 -37.52 5.45 -6.48
N THR A 643 -37.78 4.25 -6.96
CA THR A 643 -38.76 3.32 -6.39
C THR A 643 -38.07 2.12 -5.75
N TYR A 644 -38.52 1.72 -4.57
CA TYR A 644 -38.06 0.51 -3.89
C TYR A 644 -39.19 -0.21 -3.17
N LYS A 645 -39.01 -1.49 -2.93
CA LYS A 645 -39.95 -2.30 -2.15
C LYS A 645 -39.63 -2.17 -0.65
N ASP A 646 -40.60 -1.79 0.17
CA ASP A 646 -40.48 -1.82 1.62
C ASP A 646 -40.67 -3.26 2.13
N THR A 647 -39.56 -3.96 2.33
CA THR A 647 -39.55 -5.36 2.77
C THR A 647 -40.02 -5.53 4.23
N ASN A 648 -39.99 -4.48 5.06
CA ASN A 648 -40.45 -4.58 6.45
C ASN A 648 -41.98 -4.81 6.58
N LYS A 649 -42.77 -4.32 5.62
CA LYS A 649 -44.22 -4.60 5.61
C LYS A 649 -44.50 -6.03 5.15
N GLU A 650 -43.69 -6.57 4.26
CA GLU A 650 -43.77 -7.98 3.80
C GLU A 650 -43.51 -8.94 4.96
N LEU A 651 -42.52 -8.66 5.80
CA LEU A 651 -42.22 -9.43 7.03
C LEU A 651 -43.36 -9.39 8.06
N LEU A 652 -44.21 -8.36 8.00
CA LEU A 652 -45.40 -8.22 8.86
C LEU A 652 -46.66 -8.85 8.25
N GLY A 653 -46.53 -9.59 7.12
CA GLY A 653 -47.68 -10.23 6.44
C GLY A 653 -48.53 -9.27 5.60
N HIS A 654 -48.07 -8.03 5.36
CA HIS A 654 -48.73 -7.09 4.48
C HIS A 654 -48.18 -7.19 3.04
N LYS A 655 -48.96 -6.83 2.04
CA LYS A 655 -48.48 -6.76 0.64
C LYS A 655 -47.27 -5.79 0.58
N PRO A 656 -46.21 -6.14 -0.17
CA PRO A 656 -45.06 -5.27 -0.33
C PRO A 656 -45.50 -3.90 -0.85
N ASN A 657 -45.14 -2.86 -0.09
CA ASN A 657 -45.47 -1.49 -0.46
C ASN A 657 -44.33 -0.95 -1.32
N VAL A 658 -44.64 -0.50 -2.52
CA VAL A 658 -43.69 0.23 -3.37
C VAL A 658 -43.68 1.68 -2.93
N VAL A 659 -42.51 2.14 -2.50
CA VAL A 659 -42.29 3.53 -2.07
C VAL A 659 -41.56 4.28 -3.18
N SER A 660 -42.05 5.47 -3.55
CA SER A 660 -41.36 6.38 -4.46
C SER A 660 -40.77 7.56 -3.68
N VAL A 661 -39.53 7.91 -3.98
CA VAL A 661 -38.81 9.03 -3.35
C VAL A 661 -38.20 9.92 -4.43
N GLU A 662 -38.37 11.23 -4.29
CA GLU A 662 -37.77 12.21 -5.20
C GLU A 662 -36.24 12.29 -4.99
N LEU A 663 -35.47 12.12 -6.05
CA LEU A 663 -34.00 12.20 -6.06
C LEU A 663 -33.47 13.63 -5.93
N CYS A 664 -34.28 14.60 -6.35
CA CYS A 664 -34.03 16.03 -6.23
C CYS A 664 -35.33 16.79 -5.98
N ARG A 665 -35.25 18.09 -5.65
CA ARG A 665 -36.41 18.93 -5.41
C ARG A 665 -37.31 18.97 -6.66
N ASN A 666 -38.61 18.66 -6.52
CA ASN A 666 -39.60 18.52 -7.60
C ASN A 666 -39.21 17.43 -8.63
N GLY A 667 -38.51 16.39 -8.20
CA GLY A 667 -38.01 15.30 -9.07
C GLY A 667 -39.13 14.57 -9.81
N ARG A 668 -40.32 14.43 -9.20
CA ARG A 668 -41.51 13.83 -9.77
C ARG A 668 -41.95 14.48 -11.09
N TYR A 669 -41.78 15.80 -11.22
CA TYR A 669 -42.14 16.57 -12.41
C TYR A 669 -40.96 16.80 -13.37
N ARG A 670 -39.77 16.39 -13.00
CA ARG A 670 -38.55 16.53 -13.79
C ARG A 670 -38.31 15.27 -14.61
N ARG A 671 -38.49 15.34 -15.93
CA ARG A 671 -38.22 14.22 -16.84
C ARG A 671 -36.71 14.02 -17.02
N VAL A 672 -36.29 12.75 -17.15
CA VAL A 672 -34.96 12.40 -17.60
C VAL A 672 -34.86 12.60 -19.10
N THR A 673 -33.81 13.28 -19.55
CA THR A 673 -33.55 13.65 -20.93
C THR A 673 -32.10 13.31 -21.31
N GLN A 674 -31.79 13.35 -22.60
CA GLN A 674 -30.43 13.14 -23.11
C GLN A 674 -29.37 14.05 -22.41
N LYS A 675 -29.77 15.30 -22.04
CA LYS A 675 -28.86 16.27 -21.40
C LYS A 675 -28.61 16.00 -19.92
N ASN A 676 -29.56 15.40 -19.23
CA ASN A 676 -29.50 15.22 -17.76
C ASN A 676 -29.38 13.75 -17.30
N LYS A 677 -29.26 12.77 -18.22
CA LYS A 677 -29.20 11.34 -17.93
C LYS A 677 -28.05 10.97 -16.98
N TYR A 678 -26.87 11.60 -17.11
CA TYR A 678 -25.73 11.38 -16.20
C TYR A 678 -25.98 11.91 -14.78
N GLU A 679 -26.69 13.04 -14.66
CA GLU A 679 -27.11 13.58 -13.36
C GLU A 679 -28.11 12.64 -12.69
N PHE A 680 -29.08 12.11 -13.45
CA PHE A 680 -30.02 11.13 -12.94
C PHE A 680 -29.32 9.88 -12.38
N VAL A 681 -28.43 9.26 -13.16
CA VAL A 681 -27.68 8.06 -12.73
C VAL A 681 -26.86 8.35 -11.47
N ARG A 682 -26.20 9.50 -11.40
CA ARG A 682 -25.44 9.90 -10.21
C ARG A 682 -26.32 10.04 -8.98
N LEU A 683 -27.49 10.68 -9.09
CA LEU A 683 -28.44 10.85 -7.99
C LEU A 683 -29.11 9.54 -7.59
N TRP A 684 -29.38 8.67 -8.57
CA TRP A 684 -29.90 7.31 -8.36
C TRP A 684 -28.91 6.49 -7.53
N GLN A 685 -27.65 6.42 -7.95
CA GLN A 685 -26.60 5.76 -7.22
C GLN A 685 -26.45 6.32 -5.79
N ASP A 686 -26.40 7.65 -5.66
CA ASP A 686 -26.24 8.31 -4.35
C ASP A 686 -27.41 7.97 -3.40
N PHE A 687 -28.62 7.88 -3.92
CA PHE A 687 -29.78 7.48 -3.13
C PHE A 687 -29.60 6.05 -2.59
N PHE A 688 -29.39 5.05 -3.44
CA PHE A 688 -29.34 3.65 -3.00
C PHE A 688 -28.10 3.31 -2.18
N MET A 689 -26.97 3.94 -2.45
CA MET A 689 -25.71 3.63 -1.80
C MET A 689 -25.40 4.50 -0.58
N ASN A 690 -26.02 5.70 -0.48
CA ASN A 690 -25.71 6.64 0.59
C ASN A 690 -26.96 7.07 1.35
N LYS A 691 -27.86 7.85 0.73
CA LYS A 691 -28.95 8.55 1.43
C LYS A 691 -29.95 7.60 2.09
N SER A 692 -30.36 6.55 1.39
CA SER A 692 -31.35 5.60 1.89
C SER A 692 -30.89 4.78 3.10
N VAL A 693 -29.59 4.68 3.32
CA VAL A 693 -28.94 3.87 4.37
C VAL A 693 -28.10 4.69 5.35
N GLU A 694 -28.16 6.02 5.27
CA GLU A 694 -27.32 6.94 6.05
C GLU A 694 -27.47 6.73 7.56
N ALA A 695 -28.72 6.67 8.06
CA ALA A 695 -29.00 6.52 9.47
C ALA A 695 -28.54 5.17 10.02
N GLN A 696 -28.77 4.08 9.26
CA GLN A 696 -28.35 2.72 9.58
C GLN A 696 -26.81 2.65 9.65
N PHE A 697 -26.16 3.16 8.60
CA PHE A 697 -24.71 3.16 8.51
C PHE A 697 -24.05 4.04 9.59
N ALA A 698 -24.63 5.18 9.94
CA ALA A 698 -24.13 6.05 11.01
C ALA A 698 -24.11 5.33 12.35
N LYS A 699 -25.17 4.58 12.70
CA LYS A 699 -25.25 3.79 13.93
C LYS A 699 -24.25 2.63 13.93
N PHE A 700 -24.16 1.90 12.83
CA PHE A 700 -23.18 0.85 12.61
C PHE A 700 -21.73 1.39 12.77
N SER A 701 -21.38 2.46 12.06
CA SER A 701 -20.07 3.09 12.12
C SER A 701 -19.70 3.61 13.51
N SER A 702 -20.69 4.12 14.27
CA SER A 702 -20.48 4.53 15.66
C SER A 702 -20.06 3.35 16.54
N GLY A 703 -20.74 2.19 16.42
CA GLY A 703 -20.35 0.98 17.16
C GLY A 703 -18.96 0.47 16.78
N PHE A 704 -18.66 0.43 15.49
CA PHE A 704 -17.34 0.04 15.00
C PHE A 704 -16.22 0.93 15.56
N ARG A 705 -16.38 2.24 15.47
CA ARG A 705 -15.38 3.21 15.96
C ARG A 705 -15.17 3.15 17.46
N GLN A 706 -16.20 2.75 18.24
CA GLN A 706 -16.09 2.63 19.68
C GLN A 706 -15.02 1.62 20.12
N VAL A 707 -14.84 0.54 19.36
CA VAL A 707 -13.80 -0.46 19.62
C VAL A 707 -12.41 0.11 19.31
N PHE A 708 -12.27 0.92 18.24
CA PHE A 708 -11.00 1.45 17.76
C PHE A 708 -10.61 2.84 18.24
N VAL A 709 -11.26 3.38 19.29
CA VAL A 709 -10.97 4.74 19.82
C VAL A 709 -9.48 4.95 20.15
N LEU A 710 -8.75 3.92 20.58
CA LEU A 710 -7.33 3.99 20.93
C LEU A 710 -6.41 3.31 19.91
N CYS A 711 -6.97 2.70 18.85
CA CYS A 711 -6.23 1.92 17.86
C CYS A 711 -6.08 2.73 16.57
N ASP A 712 -4.88 3.25 16.33
CA ASP A 712 -4.58 4.06 15.14
C ASP A 712 -4.22 3.21 13.92
N SER A 713 -3.76 1.98 14.12
CA SER A 713 -3.32 1.08 13.03
C SER A 713 -4.43 0.72 12.05
N ILE A 714 -5.71 0.77 12.45
CA ILE A 714 -6.85 0.52 11.55
C ILE A 714 -6.86 1.50 10.36
N LYS A 715 -6.28 2.71 10.51
CA LYS A 715 -6.17 3.73 9.46
C LYS A 715 -5.17 3.37 8.35
N LEU A 716 -4.36 2.34 8.55
CA LEU A 716 -3.39 1.86 7.54
C LEU A 716 -4.05 0.98 6.46
N PHE A 717 -5.25 0.45 6.75
CA PHE A 717 -5.94 -0.47 5.84
C PHE A 717 -6.82 0.29 4.86
N ASN A 718 -6.79 -0.14 3.59
CA ASN A 718 -7.78 0.27 2.61
C ASN A 718 -9.02 -0.64 2.68
N HIS A 719 -10.03 -0.37 1.85
CA HIS A 719 -11.29 -1.11 1.86
C HIS A 719 -11.14 -2.60 1.46
N GLU A 720 -10.26 -2.94 0.51
CA GLU A 720 -10.02 -4.34 0.11
C GLU A 720 -9.31 -5.12 1.22
N GLU A 721 -8.31 -4.51 1.82
CA GLU A 721 -7.58 -5.08 2.94
C GLU A 721 -8.47 -5.23 4.19
N LEU A 722 -9.35 -4.24 4.43
CA LEU A 722 -10.30 -4.29 5.53
C LEU A 722 -11.34 -5.42 5.32
N ALA A 723 -11.80 -5.63 4.09
CA ALA A 723 -12.67 -6.76 3.74
C ALA A 723 -11.97 -8.10 4.03
N ARG A 724 -10.70 -8.24 3.62
CA ARG A 724 -9.91 -9.44 3.92
C ARG A 724 -9.65 -9.60 5.42
N LEU A 725 -9.47 -8.51 6.15
CA LEU A 725 -9.27 -8.53 7.60
C LEU A 725 -10.51 -9.05 8.34
N VAL A 726 -11.71 -8.67 7.88
CA VAL A 726 -12.99 -9.09 8.48
C VAL A 726 -13.37 -10.50 8.04
N CYS A 727 -13.30 -10.79 6.74
CA CYS A 727 -13.88 -11.99 6.15
C CYS A 727 -12.85 -13.06 5.74
N GLY A 728 -11.55 -12.76 5.78
CA GLY A 728 -10.55 -13.65 5.18
C GLY A 728 -10.60 -13.62 3.64
N SER A 729 -9.98 -14.63 3.01
CA SER A 729 -9.97 -14.78 1.55
C SER A 729 -10.57 -16.12 1.12
N GLU A 730 -11.36 -16.06 0.04
CA GLU A 730 -11.92 -17.22 -0.65
C GLU A 730 -11.16 -17.54 -1.94
N GLU A 731 -10.18 -16.73 -2.32
CA GLU A 731 -9.46 -16.89 -3.58
C GLU A 731 -8.63 -18.17 -3.59
N LYS A 732 -8.71 -18.94 -4.67
CA LYS A 732 -8.02 -20.23 -4.83
C LYS A 732 -6.51 -20.12 -4.63
N ASN A 733 -5.88 -19.04 -5.11
CA ASN A 733 -4.45 -18.74 -4.98
C ASN A 733 -4.00 -18.50 -3.53
N CYS A 734 -4.93 -18.25 -2.60
CA CYS A 734 -4.61 -18.11 -1.17
C CYS A 734 -4.56 -19.45 -0.43
N PHE A 735 -5.05 -20.56 -1.05
CA PHE A 735 -5.09 -21.89 -0.46
C PHE A 735 -3.77 -22.65 -0.69
N GLU A 736 -2.71 -22.18 -0.04
CA GLU A 736 -1.37 -22.76 -0.14
C GLU A 736 -1.14 -23.85 0.93
N PHE A 737 -1.59 -25.08 0.67
CA PHE A 737 -1.48 -26.19 1.63
C PHE A 737 -0.04 -26.59 1.96
N GLN A 738 0.92 -26.36 1.06
CA GLN A 738 2.34 -26.55 1.33
C GLN A 738 2.85 -25.58 2.41
N MET A 739 2.38 -24.34 2.39
CA MET A 739 2.67 -23.36 3.45
C MET A 739 2.03 -23.78 4.78
N LEU A 740 0.78 -24.25 4.76
CA LEU A 740 0.11 -24.79 5.95
C LEU A 740 0.89 -25.99 6.54
N ARG A 741 1.34 -26.92 5.69
CA ARG A 741 2.16 -28.07 6.08
C ARG A 741 3.45 -27.64 6.79
N SER A 742 4.12 -26.60 6.31
CA SER A 742 5.38 -26.11 6.87
C SER A 742 5.25 -25.55 8.30
N VAL A 743 4.06 -25.04 8.67
CA VAL A 743 3.78 -24.47 10.01
C VAL A 743 2.98 -25.40 10.92
N THR A 744 2.60 -26.59 10.40
CA THR A 744 1.78 -27.56 11.14
C THR A 744 2.57 -28.18 12.30
N ARG A 745 1.93 -28.22 13.46
CA ARG A 745 2.47 -28.91 14.65
C ARG A 745 1.88 -30.29 14.77
N TYR A 746 2.75 -31.29 14.99
CA TYR A 746 2.36 -32.68 15.16
C TYR A 746 2.40 -33.05 16.65
N VAL A 747 1.34 -33.70 17.15
CA VAL A 747 1.14 -33.99 18.57
C VAL A 747 0.73 -35.46 18.76
N GLY A 748 0.91 -36.01 19.99
CA GLY A 748 0.48 -37.35 20.34
C GLY A 748 1.32 -38.46 19.70
N GLY A 749 2.58 -38.17 19.32
CA GLY A 749 3.49 -39.13 18.71
C GLY A 749 3.50 -39.12 17.17
N PHE A 750 2.74 -38.23 16.53
CA PHE A 750 2.91 -37.93 15.10
C PHE A 750 4.12 -37.02 14.86
N SER A 751 4.70 -37.16 13.68
CA SER A 751 5.74 -36.32 13.13
C SER A 751 5.45 -36.08 11.64
N ASP A 752 6.19 -35.18 11.00
CA ASP A 752 6.15 -34.93 9.56
C ASP A 752 6.43 -36.19 8.71
N LYS A 753 7.17 -37.15 9.27
CA LYS A 753 7.55 -38.44 8.65
C LYS A 753 6.58 -39.59 8.96
N SER A 754 5.60 -39.37 9.81
CA SER A 754 4.62 -40.42 10.15
C SER A 754 3.77 -40.78 8.93
N ARG A 755 3.63 -42.08 8.66
CA ARG A 755 2.96 -42.62 7.46
C ARG A 755 1.57 -42.03 7.23
N VAL A 756 0.75 -41.96 8.28
CA VAL A 756 -0.61 -41.39 8.22
C VAL A 756 -0.58 -39.88 7.92
N VAL A 757 0.42 -39.15 8.43
CA VAL A 757 0.61 -37.71 8.17
C VAL A 757 1.03 -37.46 6.73
N VAL A 758 1.95 -38.27 6.19
CA VAL A 758 2.35 -38.18 4.78
C VAL A 758 1.14 -38.42 3.86
N TRP A 759 0.37 -39.48 4.12
CA TRP A 759 -0.86 -39.80 3.39
C TRP A 759 -1.91 -38.67 3.49
N PHE A 760 -2.06 -38.05 4.68
CA PHE A 760 -2.98 -36.92 4.87
C PHE A 760 -2.67 -35.79 3.93
N TRP A 761 -1.40 -35.36 3.85
CA TRP A 761 -1.01 -34.25 2.98
C TRP A 761 -1.12 -34.62 1.51
N GLU A 762 -0.74 -35.82 1.10
CA GLU A 762 -0.92 -36.28 -0.29
C GLU A 762 -2.40 -36.31 -0.71
N ILE A 763 -3.31 -36.72 0.16
CA ILE A 763 -4.75 -36.71 -0.08
C ILE A 763 -5.26 -35.27 -0.22
N VAL A 764 -4.92 -34.41 0.71
CA VAL A 764 -5.40 -33.02 0.77
C VAL A 764 -4.88 -32.20 -0.41
N GLU A 765 -3.61 -32.35 -0.77
CA GLU A 765 -3.01 -31.69 -1.93
C GLU A 765 -3.65 -32.17 -3.26
N GLY A 766 -4.12 -33.41 -3.32
CA GLY A 766 -4.82 -33.99 -4.47
C GLY A 766 -6.30 -33.64 -4.58
N TRP A 767 -6.90 -33.08 -3.53
CA TRP A 767 -8.32 -32.72 -3.52
C TRP A 767 -8.62 -31.50 -4.40
N ASP A 768 -9.85 -31.44 -4.91
CA ASP A 768 -10.37 -30.26 -5.56
C ASP A 768 -10.53 -29.08 -4.58
N PHE A 769 -10.64 -27.87 -5.11
CA PHE A 769 -10.74 -26.65 -4.33
C PHE A 769 -11.94 -26.63 -3.37
N ARG A 770 -13.04 -27.26 -3.74
CA ARG A 770 -14.25 -27.34 -2.91
C ARG A 770 -14.02 -28.20 -1.66
N LEU A 771 -13.37 -29.36 -1.81
CA LEU A 771 -13.02 -30.24 -0.69
C LEU A 771 -11.94 -29.60 0.20
N GLN A 772 -10.98 -28.87 -0.39
CA GLN A 772 -9.98 -28.13 0.37
C GLN A 772 -10.62 -27.05 1.26
N ARG A 773 -11.59 -26.30 0.77
CA ARG A 773 -12.37 -25.35 1.56
C ARG A 773 -13.12 -26.05 2.70
N ARG A 774 -13.76 -27.17 2.43
CA ARG A 774 -14.48 -27.97 3.46
C ARG A 774 -13.53 -28.51 4.52
N LEU A 775 -12.33 -28.94 4.16
CA LEU A 775 -11.33 -29.34 5.14
C LEU A 775 -10.95 -28.17 6.07
N LEU A 776 -10.76 -26.98 5.50
CA LEU A 776 -10.45 -25.81 6.29
C LEU A 776 -11.61 -25.47 7.24
N GLN A 777 -12.86 -25.57 6.78
CA GLN A 777 -14.05 -25.40 7.61
C GLN A 777 -14.11 -26.46 8.72
N PHE A 778 -13.87 -27.74 8.41
CA PHE A 778 -13.83 -28.81 9.37
C PHE A 778 -12.79 -28.58 10.48
N ALA A 779 -11.58 -28.14 10.09
CA ALA A 779 -10.45 -27.98 11.01
C ALA A 779 -10.49 -26.67 11.82
N THR A 780 -11.02 -25.58 11.25
CA THR A 780 -10.91 -24.22 11.81
C THR A 780 -12.26 -23.58 12.15
N GLY A 781 -13.35 -24.14 11.62
CA GLY A 781 -14.69 -23.56 11.69
C GLY A 781 -14.99 -22.50 10.62
N SER A 782 -14.04 -22.20 9.72
CA SER A 782 -14.21 -21.28 8.59
C SER A 782 -13.62 -21.91 7.32
N ASP A 783 -14.30 -21.75 6.20
CA ASP A 783 -13.84 -22.19 4.89
C ASP A 783 -12.96 -21.14 4.16
N ARG A 784 -12.58 -20.05 4.88
CA ARG A 784 -11.82 -18.92 4.38
C ARG A 784 -10.40 -18.90 4.96
N VAL A 785 -9.46 -18.50 4.13
CA VAL A 785 -8.06 -18.31 4.54
C VAL A 785 -7.93 -17.05 5.38
N PRO A 786 -7.21 -17.06 6.51
CA PRO A 786 -6.94 -15.86 7.30
C PRO A 786 -6.27 -14.77 6.48
N PRO A 787 -6.44 -13.49 6.88
CA PRO A 787 -5.87 -12.34 6.15
C PRO A 787 -4.34 -12.41 5.98
N GLY A 788 -3.64 -13.04 6.93
CA GLY A 788 -2.19 -13.26 6.88
C GLY A 788 -1.75 -14.48 6.06
N GLY A 789 -2.69 -15.19 5.40
CA GLY A 789 -2.41 -16.39 4.63
C GLY A 789 -2.39 -17.67 5.46
N MET A 790 -2.23 -18.81 4.79
CA MET A 790 -2.22 -20.16 5.43
C MET A 790 -1.07 -20.34 6.43
N SER A 791 0.04 -19.64 6.26
CA SER A 791 1.19 -19.69 7.17
C SER A 791 0.92 -19.12 8.57
N THR A 792 -0.14 -18.30 8.72
CA THR A 792 -0.53 -17.74 10.02
C THR A 792 -1.44 -18.63 10.83
N LEU A 793 -1.98 -19.69 10.22
CA LEU A 793 -2.77 -20.69 10.92
C LEU A 793 -1.88 -21.53 11.85
N THR A 794 -2.16 -21.51 13.14
CA THR A 794 -1.55 -22.43 14.11
C THR A 794 -2.21 -23.82 13.97
N PHE A 795 -1.94 -24.50 12.86
CA PHE A 795 -2.55 -25.78 12.53
C PHE A 795 -1.90 -26.92 13.30
N LYS A 796 -2.72 -27.90 13.73
CA LYS A 796 -2.24 -29.07 14.46
C LYS A 796 -2.81 -30.35 13.89
N ILE A 797 -1.98 -31.39 13.89
CA ILE A 797 -2.43 -32.77 13.62
C ILE A 797 -2.05 -33.63 14.83
N SER A 798 -3.04 -34.23 15.48
CA SER A 798 -2.83 -35.06 16.66
C SER A 798 -3.30 -36.49 16.43
N ARG A 799 -2.67 -37.44 17.15
CA ARG A 799 -3.02 -38.87 17.11
C ARG A 799 -4.00 -39.22 18.21
N LEU A 800 -5.16 -39.80 17.85
CA LEU A 800 -6.18 -40.26 18.78
C LEU A 800 -5.92 -41.65 19.40
N GLY A 801 -5.12 -42.48 18.73
CA GLY A 801 -4.77 -43.80 19.21
C GLY A 801 -3.73 -44.49 18.34
N SER A 802 -3.04 -45.48 18.91
CA SER A 802 -1.93 -46.20 18.26
C SER A 802 -2.35 -47.41 17.44
N LYS A 803 -3.64 -47.74 17.45
CA LYS A 803 -4.20 -48.90 16.70
C LYS A 803 -5.07 -48.44 15.55
N ASP A 804 -5.16 -49.29 14.53
CA ASP A 804 -6.09 -49.08 13.40
C ASP A 804 -7.52 -48.91 13.90
N SER A 805 -8.29 -48.04 13.26
CA SER A 805 -9.65 -47.72 13.68
C SER A 805 -10.58 -47.49 12.49
N ASN A 806 -11.86 -47.88 12.69
CA ASN A 806 -12.93 -47.57 11.74
C ASN A 806 -13.64 -46.22 12.05
N LYS A 807 -13.24 -45.53 13.13
CA LYS A 807 -13.82 -44.24 13.52
C LYS A 807 -13.39 -43.13 12.55
N LEU A 808 -14.21 -42.12 12.45
CA LEU A 808 -13.91 -40.93 11.66
C LEU A 808 -12.83 -40.07 12.34
N PRO A 809 -12.08 -39.25 11.59
CA PRO A 809 -11.30 -38.15 12.13
C PRO A 809 -12.17 -37.18 12.92
N LEU A 810 -11.59 -36.52 13.92
CA LEU A 810 -12.25 -35.47 14.70
C LEU A 810 -11.53 -34.16 14.47
N ALA A 811 -12.22 -33.06 14.69
CA ALA A 811 -11.59 -31.74 14.67
C ALA A 811 -11.91 -30.94 15.93
N HIS A 812 -10.91 -30.25 16.44
CA HIS A 812 -11.07 -29.23 17.48
C HIS A 812 -10.86 -27.85 16.86
N THR A 813 -11.93 -27.27 16.35
CA THR A 813 -11.91 -25.96 15.63
C THR A 813 -11.36 -24.82 16.48
N CYS A 814 -11.51 -24.90 17.81
CA CYS A 814 -10.93 -23.97 18.77
C CYS A 814 -9.41 -23.87 18.71
N PHE A 815 -8.77 -25.00 18.36
CA PHE A 815 -7.32 -25.14 18.32
C PHE A 815 -6.77 -25.29 16.89
N ASN A 816 -7.62 -25.17 15.87
CA ASN A 816 -7.30 -25.47 14.46
C ASN A 816 -6.64 -26.87 14.34
N GLU A 817 -7.24 -27.86 14.96
CA GLU A 817 -6.65 -29.21 15.15
C GLU A 817 -7.47 -30.26 14.45
N VAL A 818 -6.80 -31.13 13.69
CA VAL A 818 -7.35 -32.36 13.11
C VAL A 818 -6.77 -33.57 13.86
N CYS A 819 -7.65 -34.39 14.39
CA CYS A 819 -7.28 -35.57 15.16
C CYS A 819 -7.49 -36.81 14.31
N LEU A 820 -6.42 -37.56 14.06
CA LEU A 820 -6.41 -38.76 13.22
C LEU A 820 -6.14 -40.02 14.03
N TRP A 821 -6.70 -41.13 13.57
CA TRP A 821 -6.35 -42.45 14.05
C TRP A 821 -5.17 -43.04 13.25
N GLU A 822 -4.56 -44.09 13.76
CA GLU A 822 -3.49 -44.80 13.04
C GLU A 822 -4.15 -45.76 12.00
N TYR A 823 -4.61 -45.15 10.86
CA TYR A 823 -5.25 -45.92 9.79
C TYR A 823 -4.28 -46.87 9.10
N SER A 824 -4.77 -48.05 8.70
CA SER A 824 -3.97 -49.14 8.11
C SER A 824 -3.56 -48.86 6.66
N SER A 825 -4.34 -48.10 5.90
CA SER A 825 -4.04 -47.76 4.50
C SER A 825 -4.42 -46.33 4.15
N LYS A 826 -3.87 -45.82 3.03
CA LYS A 826 -4.15 -44.47 2.50
C LYS A 826 -5.60 -44.35 2.04
N GLU A 827 -6.12 -45.38 1.38
CA GLU A 827 -7.51 -45.44 0.88
C GLU A 827 -8.50 -45.37 2.05
N LYS A 828 -8.21 -46.05 3.15
CA LYS A 828 -9.02 -46.01 4.36
C LYS A 828 -9.01 -44.61 4.97
N LEU A 829 -7.85 -43.99 5.09
CA LEU A 829 -7.74 -42.61 5.56
C LEU A 829 -8.52 -41.68 4.66
N GLU A 830 -8.34 -41.74 3.33
CA GLU A 830 -9.04 -40.91 2.36
C GLU A 830 -10.55 -41.03 2.48
N GLN A 831 -11.09 -42.26 2.51
CA GLN A 831 -12.50 -42.48 2.68
C GLN A 831 -13.02 -41.89 4.00
N LYS A 832 -12.33 -42.14 5.12
CA LYS A 832 -12.75 -41.64 6.44
C LYS A 832 -12.65 -40.12 6.55
N LEU A 833 -11.61 -39.52 5.99
CA LEU A 833 -11.41 -38.08 5.96
C LEU A 833 -12.47 -37.42 5.07
N TRP A 834 -12.74 -37.98 3.90
CA TRP A 834 -13.80 -37.49 3.01
C TRP A 834 -15.17 -37.47 3.71
N TRP A 835 -15.53 -38.55 4.39
CA TRP A 835 -16.78 -38.63 5.15
C TRP A 835 -16.80 -37.58 6.28
N ALA A 836 -15.73 -37.43 7.05
CA ALA A 836 -15.65 -36.45 8.13
C ALA A 836 -15.81 -35.00 7.60
N VAL A 837 -15.13 -34.66 6.51
CA VAL A 837 -15.14 -33.34 5.93
C VAL A 837 -16.46 -33.00 5.20
N THR A 838 -17.10 -33.98 4.55
CA THR A 838 -18.35 -33.76 3.79
C THR A 838 -19.61 -33.81 4.65
N GLN A 839 -19.60 -34.57 5.75
CA GLN A 839 -20.74 -34.73 6.65
C GLN A 839 -20.68 -33.86 7.91
N SER A 840 -19.62 -33.07 8.09
CA SER A 840 -19.54 -32.11 9.19
C SER A 840 -20.47 -30.92 8.92
N GLU A 841 -21.66 -30.91 9.47
CA GLU A 841 -22.51 -29.74 9.58
C GLU A 841 -22.10 -28.95 10.84
N GLY A 842 -21.42 -27.85 10.68
CA GLY A 842 -21.22 -26.80 11.70
C GLY A 842 -20.66 -27.30 13.07
N TYR A 843 -20.55 -26.34 14.02
CA TYR A 843 -20.15 -26.62 15.40
C TYR A 843 -21.18 -27.57 16.08
N GLY A 844 -20.92 -28.85 16.05
CA GLY A 844 -21.68 -29.84 16.81
C GLY A 844 -20.88 -30.28 18.03
N PHE A 845 -21.20 -29.76 19.21
CA PHE A 845 -20.86 -30.46 20.45
C PHE A 845 -21.75 -31.70 20.56
N LYS A 846 -21.21 -32.91 20.45
CA LYS A 846 -21.71 -34.10 21.04
C LYS A 846 -20.92 -34.43 22.28
#